data_c848765ad06cb2de2ac213d54ab43128
#
_entry.id   c848765ad06cb2de2ac213d54ab43128
#
_cell.length_a   1.000
_cell.length_b   1.000
_cell.length_c   1.000
_cell.angle_alpha   90.00
_cell.angle_beta   90.00
_cell.angle_gamma   90.00
#
_symmetry.space_group_name_H-M   'P 1'
#
loop_
_entity.id
_entity.type
_entity.pdbx_description
1 polymer ?
#
loop_
_entity_poly.entity_id
_entity_poly.type
_entity_poly.pdbx_seq_one_letter_code
_entity_poly.pdbx_strand_id
1 'polypeptide(L)'
;MKALAPFILVFSAIGLFGQISSPDRFRPQIFDVQQYDASITFPNPAARSIEADVSITVDWTTSSDAPTFPFHLRDLTIDSVYVNGVRSTWSTIGTRDMDTMHHRVVIPHAVASRRRDTIRVFYHGVMTNEGGSSPWGGVHYQDQVLYALGVGFANNYVSTTQHWLACYDHPSDKARFTGRFRVPTGGWVVASVGPEMPPRSVDTLVEYTWTERNPIATYLITFAVGKYTFHRLQDLTAKGTPHIFYYLPRDQAKSIQSYSLVPQMTEHLSSWFGDYPFAKVGYCNTYKGAMEHQSMISMPVATIQRGDTMCITAAHELAHQWFGDYVTPIDFRYAWLTESFATFSEALWIEKKRGWDAYLRELEVKTRSAINAAKQEGVFALENFPRKAPSSNYPQTIYQKGAVVVGMMRAIAGDDKFRQGLQYYLNNSDQKYGNAQTEQFVDRMRASMGKITYDFFTEWVQSKGWAKLRVEQRKSGSSTLVTIQQVQKQEFPDWPIFTSLPLNVTYVNLSGNAEDVIMYPDDRGVIEFECQELIGVNSGKKSRCMCEVQTISSVEDANGNESLTLAPIPASERMIVTRRGIGEREYTMTIYDSRGAALRTWTDAMCESGCVIDVSSYPSGAYMLVLTFGSSVTRLPFAVTRGE
;
A
#
# COMPACT_ATOMS: atom_id res chain seq x y z
N MET A 1 -13.81 52.44 -26.23
CA MET A 1 -12.40 52.05 -26.19
C MET A 1 -12.06 51.78 -24.72
N LYS A 2 -12.08 50.52 -24.28
CA LYS A 2 -11.59 50.11 -22.97
C LYS A 2 -10.38 49.20 -23.23
N ALA A 3 -9.23 49.58 -22.67
CA ALA A 3 -7.99 48.89 -22.84
C ALA A 3 -7.97 47.58 -22.08
N LEU A 4 -7.60 46.48 -22.75
CA LEU A 4 -7.24 45.23 -22.12
C LEU A 4 -5.80 45.34 -21.56
N ALA A 5 -5.66 45.05 -20.28
CA ALA A 5 -4.35 44.84 -19.64
C ALA A 5 -3.88 43.40 -19.92
N PRO A 6 -2.60 43.17 -20.20
CA PRO A 6 -2.07 41.83 -20.40
C PRO A 6 -1.84 41.15 -19.05
N PHE A 7 -2.40 39.93 -18.89
CA PHE A 7 -2.05 39.02 -17.82
C PHE A 7 -0.63 38.47 -18.04
N ILE A 8 0.29 38.87 -17.20
CA ILE A 8 1.64 38.28 -17.15
C ILE A 8 1.53 37.00 -16.35
N LEU A 9 1.64 35.83 -17.02
CA LEU A 9 1.88 34.55 -16.39
C LEU A 9 3.30 34.54 -15.81
N VAL A 10 3.41 34.61 -14.51
CA VAL A 10 4.66 34.33 -13.78
C VAL A 10 4.87 32.83 -13.79
N PHE A 11 5.72 32.34 -14.67
CA PHE A 11 6.29 31.02 -14.56
C PHE A 11 7.26 31.00 -13.37
N SER A 12 6.84 30.49 -12.22
CA SER A 12 7.77 30.13 -11.17
C SER A 12 8.58 28.91 -11.64
N ALA A 13 9.89 29.12 -11.81
CA ALA A 13 10.84 28.04 -12.07
C ALA A 13 10.89 27.10 -10.86
N ILE A 14 10.09 26.04 -10.89
CA ILE A 14 10.23 24.89 -9.98
C ILE A 14 11.46 24.13 -10.45
N GLY A 15 12.45 24.01 -9.56
CA GLY A 15 13.73 23.37 -9.82
C GLY A 15 13.58 22.01 -10.47
N LEU A 16 14.27 21.82 -11.59
CA LEU A 16 14.49 20.53 -12.25
C LEU A 16 15.31 19.62 -11.32
N PHE A 17 14.68 18.93 -10.40
CA PHE A 17 15.14 17.60 -10.02
C PHE A 17 14.62 16.66 -11.09
N GLY A 18 15.54 16.02 -11.81
CA GLY A 18 15.21 15.14 -12.92
C GLY A 18 14.18 14.09 -12.51
N GLN A 19 12.93 14.32 -12.91
CA GLN A 19 11.91 13.28 -12.92
C GLN A 19 12.39 12.25 -13.93
N ILE A 20 12.79 11.08 -13.45
CA ILE A 20 12.93 9.90 -14.30
C ILE A 20 11.54 9.68 -14.90
N SER A 21 11.39 9.94 -16.20
CA SER A 21 10.15 9.68 -16.91
C SER A 21 9.91 8.17 -16.88
N SER A 22 9.02 7.71 -15.99
CA SER A 22 8.62 6.31 -15.97
C SER A 22 8.01 5.96 -17.32
N PRO A 23 8.48 4.91 -18.02
CA PRO A 23 7.96 4.53 -19.33
C PRO A 23 6.51 4.05 -19.27
N ASP A 24 6.03 3.66 -18.08
CA ASP A 24 4.67 3.20 -17.79
C ASP A 24 3.72 4.33 -17.34
N ARG A 25 4.10 5.59 -17.56
CA ARG A 25 3.22 6.73 -17.32
C ARG A 25 2.05 6.75 -18.31
N PHE A 26 0.84 6.98 -17.79
CA PHE A 26 -0.35 7.13 -18.62
C PHE A 26 -0.16 8.16 -19.73
N ARG A 27 -0.55 7.76 -20.94
CA ARG A 27 -0.66 8.61 -22.12
C ARG A 27 -1.99 8.32 -22.80
N PRO A 28 -2.82 9.34 -23.08
CA PRO A 28 -4.06 9.13 -23.81
C PRO A 28 -3.81 8.39 -25.14
N GLN A 29 -4.62 7.35 -25.39
CA GLN A 29 -4.60 6.59 -26.62
C GLN A 29 -5.79 6.98 -27.52
N ILE A 30 -5.63 6.74 -28.82
CA ILE A 30 -6.73 6.94 -29.80
C ILE A 30 -7.62 5.69 -29.95
N PHE A 31 -7.45 4.72 -29.08
CA PHE A 31 -8.16 3.45 -29.05
C PHE A 31 -8.50 3.05 -27.62
N ASP A 32 -9.40 2.07 -27.52
CA ASP A 32 -9.86 1.43 -26.28
C ASP A 32 -10.04 -0.06 -26.57
N VAL A 33 -9.32 -0.93 -25.86
CA VAL A 33 -9.41 -2.36 -26.06
C VAL A 33 -10.65 -2.90 -25.34
N GLN A 34 -11.54 -3.55 -26.09
CA GLN A 34 -12.81 -4.06 -25.58
C GLN A 34 -12.72 -5.50 -25.09
N GLN A 35 -11.87 -6.31 -25.73
CA GLN A 35 -11.76 -7.73 -25.41
C GLN A 35 -10.46 -8.33 -25.92
N TYR A 36 -9.89 -9.22 -25.11
CA TYR A 36 -8.90 -10.22 -25.51
C TYR A 36 -9.57 -11.61 -25.57
N ASP A 37 -9.48 -12.28 -26.70
CA ASP A 37 -9.92 -13.66 -26.90
C ASP A 37 -8.68 -14.49 -27.25
N ALA A 38 -8.16 -15.25 -26.28
CA ALA A 38 -6.89 -15.94 -26.35
C ALA A 38 -7.07 -17.46 -26.39
N SER A 39 -6.59 -18.10 -27.44
CA SER A 39 -6.44 -19.55 -27.54
C SER A 39 -4.98 -19.91 -27.36
N ILE A 40 -4.65 -20.53 -26.24
CA ILE A 40 -3.27 -20.77 -25.82
C ILE A 40 -3.05 -22.25 -25.58
N THR A 41 -2.05 -22.80 -26.25
CA THR A 41 -1.59 -24.17 -26.05
C THR A 41 -0.26 -24.15 -25.31
N PHE A 42 -0.12 -24.97 -24.29
CA PHE A 42 1.13 -25.26 -23.60
C PHE A 42 1.61 -26.67 -24.00
N PRO A 43 2.36 -26.83 -25.10
CA PRO A 43 2.79 -28.15 -25.58
C PRO A 43 3.65 -28.89 -24.55
N ASN A 44 4.47 -28.13 -23.83
CA ASN A 44 5.28 -28.61 -22.71
C ASN A 44 5.33 -27.55 -21.60
N PRO A 45 4.48 -27.65 -20.56
CA PRO A 45 4.50 -26.71 -19.45
C PRO A 45 5.87 -26.59 -18.77
N ALA A 46 6.63 -27.68 -18.64
CA ALA A 46 7.95 -27.66 -18.01
C ALA A 46 8.99 -26.86 -18.82
N ALA A 47 8.89 -26.86 -20.13
CA ALA A 47 9.72 -26.05 -21.01
C ALA A 47 9.23 -24.58 -21.13
N ARG A 48 8.12 -24.24 -20.52
CA ARG A 48 7.44 -22.93 -20.68
C ARG A 48 7.12 -22.63 -22.15
N SER A 49 6.91 -23.66 -22.98
CA SER A 49 6.58 -23.46 -24.39
C SER A 49 5.12 -23.04 -24.55
N ILE A 50 4.87 -22.12 -25.49
CA ILE A 50 3.57 -21.58 -25.83
C ILE A 50 3.37 -21.55 -27.34
N GLU A 51 2.15 -21.88 -27.77
CA GLU A 51 1.60 -21.59 -29.09
C GLU A 51 0.29 -20.83 -28.87
N ALA A 52 0.13 -19.67 -29.48
CA ALA A 52 -0.96 -18.78 -29.17
C ALA A 52 -1.58 -18.12 -30.41
N ASP A 53 -2.89 -17.94 -30.32
CA ASP A 53 -3.75 -17.24 -31.25
C ASP A 53 -4.62 -16.28 -30.43
N VAL A 54 -4.30 -14.98 -30.51
CA VAL A 54 -4.95 -13.95 -29.70
C VAL A 54 -5.65 -12.94 -30.60
N SER A 55 -6.98 -12.80 -30.42
CA SER A 55 -7.79 -11.77 -31.06
C SER A 55 -8.02 -10.61 -30.08
N ILE A 56 -7.65 -9.41 -30.51
CA ILE A 56 -7.76 -8.15 -29.76
C ILE A 56 -8.85 -7.31 -30.43
N THR A 57 -9.97 -7.10 -29.77
CA THR A 57 -11.06 -6.23 -30.26
C THR A 57 -10.85 -4.82 -29.76
N VAL A 58 -10.78 -3.87 -30.70
CA VAL A 58 -10.42 -2.47 -30.42
C VAL A 58 -11.50 -1.53 -30.95
N ASP A 59 -11.93 -0.61 -30.11
CA ASP A 59 -12.75 0.54 -30.51
C ASP A 59 -11.86 1.78 -30.66
N TRP A 60 -11.96 2.47 -31.79
CA TRP A 60 -11.23 3.71 -32.01
C TRP A 60 -11.95 4.88 -31.36
N THR A 61 -11.24 5.63 -30.52
CA THR A 61 -11.81 6.79 -29.82
C THR A 61 -11.70 8.08 -30.61
N THR A 62 -10.76 8.13 -31.56
CA THR A 62 -10.48 9.29 -32.41
C THR A 62 -10.26 8.84 -33.85
N SER A 63 -10.63 9.67 -34.83
CA SER A 63 -10.39 9.42 -36.25
C SER A 63 -8.91 9.57 -36.61
N SER A 64 -8.43 8.71 -37.53
CA SER A 64 -7.07 8.77 -38.07
C SER A 64 -7.04 8.20 -39.49
N ASP A 65 -6.30 8.85 -40.40
CA ASP A 65 -6.13 8.41 -41.79
C ASP A 65 -5.08 7.31 -41.95
N ALA A 66 -4.12 7.23 -41.00
CA ALA A 66 -3.04 6.24 -41.01
C ALA A 66 -2.83 5.65 -39.61
N PRO A 67 -3.84 4.94 -39.07
CA PRO A 67 -3.76 4.43 -37.72
C PRO A 67 -2.80 3.26 -37.60
N THR A 68 -2.18 3.16 -36.43
CA THR A 68 -1.42 1.97 -36.02
C THR A 68 -1.92 1.54 -34.63
N PHE A 69 -1.95 0.24 -34.38
CA PHE A 69 -2.27 -0.31 -33.07
C PHE A 69 -0.98 -0.82 -32.40
N PRO A 70 -0.59 -0.30 -31.22
CA PRO A 70 0.53 -0.80 -30.45
C PRO A 70 0.09 -2.00 -29.59
N PHE A 71 0.88 -3.06 -29.56
CA PHE A 71 0.74 -4.13 -28.58
C PHE A 71 2.11 -4.56 -28.06
N HIS A 72 2.12 -5.08 -26.85
CA HIS A 72 3.31 -5.61 -26.19
C HIS A 72 3.34 -7.13 -26.33
N LEU A 73 4.50 -7.67 -26.64
CA LEU A 73 4.81 -9.10 -26.62
C LEU A 73 6.32 -9.25 -26.53
N ARG A 74 6.80 -9.90 -25.49
CA ARG A 74 8.23 -9.95 -25.18
C ARG A 74 8.81 -11.35 -25.40
N ASP A 75 9.92 -11.41 -26.15
CA ASP A 75 10.75 -12.61 -26.36
C ASP A 75 10.01 -13.80 -27.02
N LEU A 76 8.86 -13.56 -27.66
CA LEU A 76 8.11 -14.55 -28.42
C LEU A 76 8.12 -14.22 -29.92
N THR A 77 8.10 -15.25 -30.76
CA THR A 77 8.11 -15.09 -32.21
C THR A 77 6.73 -14.88 -32.77
N ILE A 78 6.49 -13.74 -33.40
CA ILE A 78 5.24 -13.45 -34.11
C ILE A 78 5.28 -14.14 -35.47
N ASP A 79 4.31 -15.01 -35.73
CA ASP A 79 4.18 -15.75 -36.99
C ASP A 79 3.41 -14.96 -38.05
N SER A 80 2.32 -14.32 -37.61
CA SER A 80 1.49 -13.51 -38.50
C SER A 80 0.55 -12.60 -37.71
N VAL A 81 0.16 -11.49 -38.34
CA VAL A 81 -0.82 -10.55 -37.82
C VAL A 81 -1.90 -10.32 -38.88
N TYR A 82 -3.16 -10.25 -38.45
CA TYR A 82 -4.31 -9.95 -39.30
C TYR A 82 -5.10 -8.79 -38.70
N VAL A 83 -5.68 -7.96 -39.56
CA VAL A 83 -6.65 -6.93 -39.22
C VAL A 83 -7.95 -7.25 -39.95
N ASN A 84 -9.02 -7.51 -39.22
CA ASN A 84 -10.32 -7.94 -39.77
C ASN A 84 -10.21 -9.12 -40.76
N GLY A 85 -9.34 -10.08 -40.46
CA GLY A 85 -9.11 -11.25 -41.30
C GLY A 85 -8.16 -11.03 -42.49
N VAL A 86 -7.69 -9.82 -42.73
CA VAL A 86 -6.71 -9.51 -43.78
C VAL A 86 -5.31 -9.46 -43.16
N ARG A 87 -4.35 -10.18 -43.77
CA ARG A 87 -2.96 -10.18 -43.31
C ARG A 87 -2.38 -8.77 -43.34
N SER A 88 -1.75 -8.35 -42.27
CA SER A 88 -1.15 -7.03 -42.12
C SER A 88 0.34 -7.12 -41.78
N THR A 89 1.01 -5.98 -41.93
CA THR A 89 2.43 -5.81 -41.55
C THR A 89 2.53 -5.22 -40.15
N TRP A 90 3.63 -5.51 -39.49
CA TRP A 90 3.97 -4.93 -38.19
C TRP A 90 5.45 -4.56 -38.15
N SER A 91 5.78 -3.69 -37.21
CA SER A 91 7.17 -3.35 -36.88
C SER A 91 7.39 -3.51 -35.38
N THR A 92 8.59 -3.91 -35.00
CA THR A 92 9.01 -3.98 -33.59
C THR A 92 9.67 -2.65 -33.21
N ILE A 93 9.25 -2.07 -32.10
CA ILE A 93 9.79 -0.82 -31.54
C ILE A 93 10.32 -1.12 -30.15
N GLY A 94 11.57 -0.73 -29.92
CA GLY A 94 12.30 -1.07 -28.70
C GLY A 94 13.15 -2.32 -28.86
N THR A 95 14.07 -2.50 -27.96
CA THR A 95 14.96 -3.64 -27.88
C THR A 95 14.75 -4.36 -26.55
N ARG A 96 15.31 -5.55 -26.41
CA ARG A 96 15.26 -6.32 -25.14
C ARG A 96 15.85 -5.53 -23.97
N ASP A 97 16.79 -4.64 -24.23
CA ASP A 97 17.44 -3.80 -23.22
C ASP A 97 16.61 -2.55 -22.85
N MET A 98 15.53 -2.27 -23.60
CA MET A 98 14.57 -1.25 -23.24
C MET A 98 13.48 -1.84 -22.33
N ASP A 99 13.01 -1.08 -21.37
CA ASP A 99 11.99 -1.51 -20.41
C ASP A 99 10.67 -1.94 -21.09
N THR A 100 10.44 -1.50 -22.33
CA THR A 100 9.27 -1.86 -23.13
C THR A 100 9.69 -2.47 -24.47
N MET A 101 9.07 -3.60 -24.81
CA MET A 101 9.15 -4.19 -26.14
C MET A 101 7.75 -4.26 -26.74
N HIS A 102 7.46 -3.38 -27.66
CA HIS A 102 6.15 -3.30 -28.28
C HIS A 102 6.22 -3.37 -29.79
N HIS A 103 5.13 -3.80 -30.39
CA HIS A 103 4.95 -3.93 -31.82
C HIS A 103 3.87 -2.97 -32.28
N ARG A 104 3.98 -2.46 -33.48
CA ARG A 104 2.96 -1.65 -34.13
C ARG A 104 2.44 -2.35 -35.36
N VAL A 105 1.14 -2.62 -35.36
CA VAL A 105 0.42 -3.15 -36.52
C VAL A 105 -0.07 -1.99 -37.34
N VAL A 106 0.11 -2.07 -38.65
CA VAL A 106 -0.47 -1.12 -39.60
C VAL A 106 -1.94 -1.49 -39.81
N ILE A 107 -2.82 -0.53 -39.59
CA ILE A 107 -4.24 -0.69 -39.91
C ILE A 107 -4.45 -0.28 -41.37
N PRO A 108 -4.89 -1.18 -42.27
CA PRO A 108 -4.86 -0.95 -43.72
C PRO A 108 -5.98 -0.03 -44.25
N HIS A 109 -6.62 0.72 -43.39
CA HIS A 109 -7.70 1.65 -43.74
C HIS A 109 -7.76 2.80 -42.71
N ALA A 110 -8.32 3.92 -43.12
CA ALA A 110 -8.63 5.00 -42.21
C ALA A 110 -9.67 4.58 -41.17
N VAL A 111 -9.54 5.06 -39.95
CA VAL A 111 -10.48 4.78 -38.85
C VAL A 111 -11.28 6.04 -38.52
N ALA A 112 -12.54 5.86 -38.21
CA ALA A 112 -13.41 6.87 -37.62
C ALA A 112 -13.61 6.59 -36.13
N SER A 113 -13.93 7.60 -35.35
CA SER A 113 -14.36 7.42 -33.97
C SER A 113 -15.52 6.41 -33.88
N ARG A 114 -15.45 5.51 -32.88
CA ARG A 114 -16.40 4.40 -32.65
C ARG A 114 -16.36 3.27 -33.71
N ARG A 115 -15.41 3.30 -34.64
CA ARG A 115 -15.15 2.13 -35.48
C ARG A 115 -14.53 1.03 -34.63
N ARG A 116 -14.92 -0.22 -34.90
CA ARG A 116 -14.35 -1.42 -34.28
C ARG A 116 -13.51 -2.20 -35.28
N ASP A 117 -12.33 -2.60 -34.84
CA ASP A 117 -11.47 -3.50 -35.59
C ASP A 117 -11.05 -4.68 -34.69
N THR A 118 -10.67 -5.80 -35.32
CA THR A 118 -10.10 -6.98 -34.66
C THR A 118 -8.70 -7.20 -35.17
N ILE A 119 -7.72 -7.14 -34.27
CA ILE A 119 -6.32 -7.49 -34.54
C ILE A 119 -6.08 -8.90 -34.02
N ARG A 120 -5.64 -9.82 -34.89
CA ARG A 120 -5.36 -11.20 -34.50
C ARG A 120 -3.88 -11.51 -34.69
N VAL A 121 -3.24 -12.00 -33.62
CA VAL A 121 -1.81 -12.24 -33.54
C VAL A 121 -1.57 -13.71 -33.28
N PHE A 122 -0.81 -14.36 -34.17
CA PHE A 122 -0.31 -15.72 -34.00
C PHE A 122 1.14 -15.66 -33.59
N TYR A 123 1.51 -16.39 -32.55
CA TYR A 123 2.90 -16.42 -32.07
C TYR A 123 3.20 -17.69 -31.30
N HIS A 124 4.50 -17.98 -31.18
CA HIS A 124 4.99 -19.12 -30.41
C HIS A 124 6.34 -18.82 -29.76
N GLY A 125 6.79 -19.73 -28.91
CA GLY A 125 8.15 -19.67 -28.35
C GLY A 125 8.22 -20.18 -26.90
N VAL A 126 9.24 -19.72 -26.20
CA VAL A 126 9.47 -20.02 -24.78
C VAL A 126 9.20 -18.74 -23.97
N MET A 127 8.22 -18.82 -23.10
CA MET A 127 7.85 -17.70 -22.23
C MET A 127 8.99 -17.37 -21.25
N THR A 128 9.19 -16.07 -21.01
CA THR A 128 10.25 -15.54 -20.15
C THR A 128 9.68 -14.89 -18.89
N ASN A 129 10.55 -14.51 -17.98
CA ASN A 129 10.26 -13.60 -16.90
C ASN A 129 11.07 -12.30 -17.08
N GLU A 130 10.91 -11.35 -16.19
CA GLU A 130 11.58 -10.04 -16.28
C GLU A 130 13.12 -10.09 -16.16
N GLY A 131 13.71 -11.24 -15.82
CA GLY A 131 15.15 -11.39 -15.65
C GLY A 131 15.68 -10.93 -14.30
N GLY A 132 17.01 -10.73 -14.23
CA GLY A 132 17.67 -10.35 -12.99
C GLY A 132 17.96 -11.53 -12.05
N SER A 133 18.52 -11.24 -10.87
CA SER A 133 18.92 -12.26 -9.89
C SER A 133 17.73 -12.87 -9.13
N SER A 134 16.63 -12.15 -9.03
CA SER A 134 15.41 -12.60 -8.35
C SER A 134 14.17 -12.06 -9.06
N PRO A 135 13.88 -12.56 -10.29
CA PRO A 135 12.77 -12.05 -11.09
C PRO A 135 11.44 -12.23 -10.36
N TRP A 136 10.60 -11.20 -10.38
CA TRP A 136 9.24 -11.26 -9.84
C TRP A 136 8.24 -11.53 -10.94
N GLY A 137 8.12 -10.64 -11.91
CA GLY A 137 7.13 -10.67 -12.97
C GLY A 137 7.44 -11.59 -14.14
N GLY A 138 6.40 -11.86 -14.93
CA GLY A 138 6.46 -12.74 -16.10
C GLY A 138 6.13 -14.20 -15.77
N VAL A 139 6.67 -15.14 -16.53
CA VAL A 139 6.30 -16.56 -16.46
C VAL A 139 7.36 -17.38 -15.75
N HIS A 140 6.92 -18.14 -14.77
CA HIS A 140 7.76 -19.00 -13.94
C HIS A 140 7.35 -20.46 -14.06
N TYR A 141 8.33 -21.35 -13.95
CA TYR A 141 8.10 -22.77 -13.74
C TYR A 141 8.89 -23.24 -12.54
N GLN A 142 8.18 -23.74 -11.55
CA GLN A 142 8.80 -24.27 -10.35
C GLN A 142 7.96 -25.44 -9.82
N ASP A 143 8.62 -26.55 -9.50
CA ASP A 143 8.03 -27.68 -8.80
C ASP A 143 6.74 -28.22 -9.46
N GLN A 144 6.77 -28.36 -10.78
CA GLN A 144 5.68 -28.80 -11.65
C GLN A 144 4.50 -27.81 -11.76
N VAL A 145 4.72 -26.55 -11.43
CA VAL A 145 3.74 -25.47 -11.63
C VAL A 145 4.32 -24.43 -12.59
N LEU A 146 3.62 -24.20 -13.70
CA LEU A 146 3.83 -23.10 -14.63
C LEU A 146 2.80 -22.01 -14.30
N TYR A 147 3.26 -20.78 -14.08
CA TYR A 147 2.37 -19.68 -13.70
C TYR A 147 2.89 -18.33 -14.14
N ALA A 148 1.96 -17.37 -14.32
CA ALA A 148 2.28 -16.00 -14.68
C ALA A 148 2.04 -15.06 -13.48
N LEU A 149 2.94 -14.07 -13.32
CA LEU A 149 2.76 -12.92 -12.42
C LEU A 149 2.76 -11.66 -13.27
N GLY A 150 1.77 -10.81 -13.09
CA GLY A 150 1.49 -9.69 -13.99
C GLY A 150 2.25 -8.40 -13.70
N VAL A 151 2.95 -8.30 -12.57
CA VAL A 151 3.81 -7.15 -12.24
C VAL A 151 5.25 -7.58 -12.05
N GLY A 152 6.19 -6.68 -12.32
CA GLY A 152 7.61 -6.89 -12.17
C GLY A 152 8.35 -5.65 -11.66
N PHE A 153 9.54 -5.86 -11.11
CA PHE A 153 10.32 -4.83 -10.45
C PHE A 153 11.79 -4.78 -10.90
N ALA A 154 12.20 -5.67 -11.79
CA ALA A 154 13.56 -5.68 -12.34
C ALA A 154 13.77 -4.54 -13.35
N ASN A 155 12.71 -4.11 -14.01
CA ASN A 155 12.69 -3.05 -15.02
C ASN A 155 11.83 -1.85 -14.55
N ASN A 156 11.93 -0.71 -15.24
CA ASN A 156 11.09 0.45 -14.95
C ASN A 156 9.65 0.27 -15.46
N TYR A 157 9.39 -0.65 -16.37
CA TYR A 157 8.04 -1.00 -16.80
C TYR A 157 7.49 -2.11 -15.94
N VAL A 158 6.36 -1.83 -15.24
CA VAL A 158 5.82 -2.71 -14.19
C VAL A 158 5.04 -3.88 -14.76
N SER A 159 4.19 -3.66 -15.79
CA SER A 159 3.36 -4.72 -16.36
C SER A 159 4.20 -5.79 -17.07
N THR A 160 3.94 -7.05 -16.77
CA THR A 160 4.70 -8.20 -17.31
C THR A 160 3.85 -9.26 -17.99
N THR A 161 2.58 -8.95 -18.28
CA THR A 161 1.68 -9.83 -19.04
C THR A 161 2.19 -10.04 -20.47
N GLN A 162 2.91 -9.08 -21.01
CA GLN A 162 3.61 -9.16 -22.31
C GLN A 162 4.57 -10.36 -22.47
N HIS A 163 4.93 -11.05 -21.38
CA HIS A 163 5.79 -12.24 -21.44
C HIS A 163 5.06 -13.50 -21.93
N TRP A 164 3.72 -13.43 -22.08
CA TRP A 164 2.93 -14.56 -22.56
C TRP A 164 1.70 -14.19 -23.39
N LEU A 165 1.14 -12.97 -23.22
CA LEU A 165 -0.07 -12.50 -23.89
C LEU A 165 0.25 -11.30 -24.78
N ALA A 166 -0.10 -11.38 -26.06
CA ALA A 166 -0.11 -10.21 -26.94
C ALA A 166 -1.25 -9.27 -26.50
N CYS A 167 -0.90 -8.12 -25.92
CA CYS A 167 -1.86 -7.18 -25.34
C CYS A 167 -1.32 -5.74 -25.31
N TYR A 168 -2.19 -4.77 -25.12
CA TYR A 168 -1.77 -3.43 -24.71
C TYR A 168 -1.52 -3.46 -23.20
N ASP A 169 -0.28 -3.72 -22.81
CA ASP A 169 0.09 -4.05 -21.42
C ASP A 169 0.27 -2.80 -20.55
N HIS A 170 -0.84 -2.10 -20.29
CA HIS A 170 -0.86 -0.89 -19.45
C HIS A 170 -2.14 -0.87 -18.59
N PRO A 171 -2.06 -0.49 -17.29
CA PRO A 171 -3.20 -0.55 -16.38
C PRO A 171 -4.36 0.39 -16.75
N SER A 172 -4.10 1.42 -17.55
CA SER A 172 -5.14 2.38 -17.98
C SER A 172 -6.16 1.83 -18.97
N ASP A 173 -5.89 0.68 -19.56
CA ASP A 173 -6.78 0.04 -20.52
C ASP A 173 -7.30 -1.27 -19.92
N LYS A 174 -8.59 -1.35 -19.70
CA LYS A 174 -9.26 -2.52 -19.11
C LYS A 174 -10.22 -3.13 -20.14
N ALA A 175 -10.05 -4.41 -20.41
CA ALA A 175 -10.82 -5.13 -21.40
C ALA A 175 -11.43 -6.40 -20.81
N ARG A 176 -12.44 -6.97 -21.46
CA ARG A 176 -12.92 -8.32 -21.14
C ARG A 176 -11.88 -9.34 -21.59
N PHE A 177 -11.86 -10.50 -20.93
CA PHE A 177 -10.91 -11.56 -21.26
C PHE A 177 -11.62 -12.91 -21.40
N THR A 178 -11.27 -13.66 -22.46
CA THR A 178 -11.59 -15.08 -22.62
C THR A 178 -10.31 -15.84 -22.92
N GLY A 179 -9.94 -16.77 -22.05
CA GLY A 179 -8.79 -17.65 -22.22
C GLY A 179 -9.22 -19.09 -22.46
N ARG A 180 -8.80 -19.70 -23.59
CA ARG A 180 -8.89 -21.13 -23.87
C ARG A 180 -7.51 -21.72 -23.77
N PHE A 181 -7.26 -22.42 -22.68
CA PHE A 181 -5.95 -22.97 -22.36
C PHE A 181 -5.93 -24.47 -22.61
N ARG A 182 -5.05 -24.92 -23.50
CA ARG A 182 -4.88 -26.33 -23.84
C ARG A 182 -3.59 -26.86 -23.23
N VAL A 183 -3.72 -27.96 -22.50
CA VAL A 183 -2.62 -28.66 -21.83
C VAL A 183 -2.60 -30.13 -22.24
N PRO A 184 -1.44 -30.82 -22.19
CA PRO A 184 -1.38 -32.26 -22.45
C PRO A 184 -2.30 -33.05 -21.50
N THR A 185 -2.82 -34.17 -21.96
CA THR A 185 -3.51 -35.13 -21.09
C THR A 185 -2.58 -35.59 -19.95
N GLY A 186 -3.14 -36.20 -18.90
CA GLY A 186 -2.35 -36.71 -17.77
C GLY A 186 -2.44 -35.85 -16.50
N GLY A 187 -3.60 -35.20 -16.28
CA GLY A 187 -3.95 -34.59 -14.99
C GLY A 187 -3.43 -33.17 -14.76
N TRP A 188 -3.05 -32.46 -15.82
CA TRP A 188 -2.82 -31.01 -15.76
C TRP A 188 -4.13 -30.27 -15.61
N VAL A 189 -4.16 -29.27 -14.72
CA VAL A 189 -5.30 -28.41 -14.46
C VAL A 189 -4.85 -26.97 -14.66
N VAL A 190 -5.71 -26.15 -15.24
CA VAL A 190 -5.46 -24.72 -15.44
C VAL A 190 -6.38 -23.92 -14.51
N ALA A 191 -5.83 -23.02 -13.72
CA ALA A 191 -6.54 -22.00 -12.95
C ALA A 191 -6.32 -20.63 -13.60
N SER A 192 -7.39 -19.84 -13.76
CA SER A 192 -7.32 -18.50 -14.36
C SER A 192 -8.47 -17.59 -13.88
N VAL A 193 -8.51 -16.38 -14.37
CA VAL A 193 -9.46 -15.32 -14.01
C VAL A 193 -10.87 -15.59 -14.54
N GLY A 194 -11.88 -15.07 -13.85
CA GLY A 194 -13.29 -15.23 -14.23
C GLY A 194 -13.87 -16.63 -13.95
N PRO A 195 -15.14 -16.88 -14.31
CA PRO A 195 -15.77 -18.18 -14.24
C PRO A 195 -15.16 -19.22 -15.18
N GLU A 196 -15.09 -20.46 -14.71
CA GLU A 196 -14.65 -21.63 -15.46
C GLU A 196 -15.81 -22.28 -16.19
N MET A 197 -15.59 -22.70 -17.43
CA MET A 197 -16.45 -23.66 -18.13
C MET A 197 -15.93 -25.08 -17.88
N PRO A 198 -16.81 -26.12 -17.95
CA PRO A 198 -16.35 -27.50 -17.85
C PRO A 198 -15.24 -27.80 -18.87
N PRO A 199 -14.13 -28.42 -18.45
CA PRO A 199 -13.04 -28.76 -19.36
C PRO A 199 -13.49 -29.79 -20.41
N ARG A 200 -12.92 -29.69 -21.60
CA ARG A 200 -13.22 -30.59 -22.71
C ARG A 200 -11.99 -31.20 -23.31
N SER A 201 -12.11 -32.44 -23.79
CA SER A 201 -11.03 -33.09 -24.55
C SER A 201 -11.00 -32.53 -25.96
N VAL A 202 -9.81 -32.20 -26.46
CA VAL A 202 -9.55 -31.76 -27.82
C VAL A 202 -8.33 -32.54 -28.31
N ASP A 203 -8.54 -33.55 -29.12
CA ASP A 203 -7.51 -34.52 -29.56
C ASP A 203 -6.72 -35.12 -28.36
N THR A 204 -5.42 -34.87 -28.31
CA THR A 204 -4.52 -35.33 -27.25
C THR A 204 -4.39 -34.32 -26.07
N LEU A 205 -5.19 -33.25 -26.08
CA LEU A 205 -5.13 -32.15 -25.14
C LEU A 205 -6.43 -32.06 -24.32
N VAL A 206 -6.36 -31.34 -23.20
CA VAL A 206 -7.53 -30.89 -22.44
C VAL A 206 -7.59 -29.38 -22.51
N GLU A 207 -8.73 -28.84 -22.92
CA GLU A 207 -9.00 -27.41 -22.99
C GLU A 207 -9.79 -26.95 -21.77
N TYR A 208 -9.28 -25.92 -21.09
CA TYR A 208 -9.91 -25.19 -20.02
C TYR A 208 -10.29 -23.80 -20.53
N THR A 209 -11.57 -23.42 -20.40
CA THR A 209 -12.06 -22.12 -20.83
C THR A 209 -12.44 -21.27 -19.61
N TRP A 210 -11.89 -20.09 -19.54
CA TRP A 210 -12.12 -19.10 -18.50
C TRP A 210 -12.59 -17.79 -19.13
N THR A 211 -13.59 -17.13 -18.55
CA THR A 211 -14.16 -15.90 -19.12
C THR A 211 -14.37 -14.86 -18.04
N GLU A 212 -13.56 -13.79 -18.06
CA GLU A 212 -13.83 -12.61 -17.23
C GLU A 212 -14.66 -11.62 -18.06
N ARG A 213 -15.88 -11.39 -17.62
CA ARG A 213 -16.86 -10.54 -18.30
C ARG A 213 -16.77 -9.08 -17.90
N ASN A 214 -16.22 -8.81 -16.73
CA ASN A 214 -15.94 -7.46 -16.27
C ASN A 214 -14.63 -6.97 -16.86
N PRO A 215 -14.48 -5.67 -17.11
CA PRO A 215 -13.21 -5.11 -17.53
C PRO A 215 -12.09 -5.45 -16.54
N ILE A 216 -10.97 -5.94 -17.06
CA ILE A 216 -9.77 -6.33 -16.30
C ILE A 216 -8.55 -5.66 -16.91
N ALA A 217 -7.67 -5.10 -16.07
CA ALA A 217 -6.36 -4.63 -16.52
C ALA A 217 -5.45 -5.82 -16.85
N THR A 218 -4.61 -5.67 -17.85
CA THR A 218 -3.80 -6.80 -18.35
C THR A 218 -2.91 -7.43 -17.29
N TYR A 219 -2.31 -6.63 -16.40
CA TYR A 219 -1.45 -7.14 -15.32
C TYR A 219 -2.19 -8.02 -14.29
N LEU A 220 -3.52 -8.00 -14.28
CA LEU A 220 -4.38 -8.82 -13.41
C LEU A 220 -4.81 -10.14 -14.09
N ILE A 221 -4.53 -10.30 -15.40
CA ILE A 221 -4.80 -11.53 -16.12
C ILE A 221 -3.69 -12.55 -15.82
N THR A 222 -4.06 -13.75 -15.41
CA THR A 222 -3.10 -14.80 -15.08
C THR A 222 -3.54 -16.18 -15.52
N PHE A 223 -2.62 -17.08 -15.54
CA PHE A 223 -2.83 -18.53 -15.54
C PHE A 223 -1.88 -19.23 -14.56
N ALA A 224 -2.33 -20.35 -14.02
CA ALA A 224 -1.47 -21.31 -13.34
C ALA A 224 -1.81 -22.72 -13.82
N VAL A 225 -0.79 -23.45 -14.25
CA VAL A 225 -0.90 -24.81 -14.80
C VAL A 225 -0.11 -25.77 -13.92
N GLY A 226 -0.78 -26.74 -13.33
CA GLY A 226 -0.16 -27.70 -12.43
C GLY A 226 -0.99 -28.97 -12.28
N LYS A 227 -0.47 -29.92 -11.51
CA LYS A 227 -1.24 -31.11 -11.09
C LYS A 227 -2.13 -30.76 -9.91
N TYR A 228 -2.92 -29.70 -10.06
CA TYR A 228 -3.78 -29.18 -9.01
C TYR A 228 -4.93 -30.10 -8.68
N THR A 229 -5.30 -30.12 -7.42
CA THR A 229 -6.67 -30.38 -6.96
C THR A 229 -7.30 -29.07 -6.51
N PHE A 230 -8.59 -29.04 -6.32
CA PHE A 230 -9.28 -27.83 -5.87
C PHE A 230 -10.36 -28.14 -4.85
N HIS A 231 -10.65 -27.14 -4.03
CA HIS A 231 -11.75 -27.16 -3.07
C HIS A 231 -12.67 -25.99 -3.37
N ARG A 232 -13.95 -26.30 -3.60
CA ARG A 232 -14.99 -25.30 -3.86
C ARG A 232 -15.93 -25.22 -2.67
N LEU A 233 -16.08 -24.00 -2.14
CA LEU A 233 -17.08 -23.67 -1.15
C LEU A 233 -18.17 -22.84 -1.83
N GLN A 234 -19.42 -23.26 -1.74
CA GLN A 234 -20.57 -22.53 -2.29
C GLN A 234 -21.37 -21.93 -1.14
N ASP A 235 -22.05 -20.83 -1.43
CA ASP A 235 -23.05 -20.20 -0.56
C ASP A 235 -22.54 -19.76 0.83
N LEU A 236 -21.25 -19.44 0.95
CA LEU A 236 -20.67 -18.95 2.19
C LEU A 236 -20.74 -17.43 2.39
N THR A 237 -21.13 -16.69 1.37
CA THR A 237 -21.40 -15.25 1.45
C THR A 237 -22.89 -14.99 1.32
N ALA A 238 -23.36 -13.85 1.86
CA ALA A 238 -24.76 -13.45 1.76
C ALA A 238 -25.29 -13.39 0.31
N LYS A 239 -24.38 -13.28 -0.68
CA LYS A 239 -24.69 -13.25 -2.12
C LYS A 239 -24.35 -14.54 -2.87
N GLY A 240 -23.97 -15.61 -2.16
CA GLY A 240 -23.65 -16.88 -2.78
C GLY A 240 -22.41 -16.88 -3.66
N THR A 241 -21.46 -15.96 -3.45
CA THR A 241 -20.20 -15.91 -4.22
C THR A 241 -19.36 -17.16 -3.91
N PRO A 242 -19.04 -18.00 -4.92
CA PRO A 242 -18.27 -19.21 -4.70
C PRO A 242 -16.81 -18.89 -4.39
N HIS A 243 -16.23 -19.65 -3.45
CA HIS A 243 -14.81 -19.62 -3.12
C HIS A 243 -14.14 -20.87 -3.67
N ILE A 244 -13.04 -20.71 -4.41
CA ILE A 244 -12.37 -21.82 -5.09
C ILE A 244 -10.86 -21.73 -4.82
N PHE A 245 -10.30 -22.83 -4.27
CA PHE A 245 -8.90 -22.89 -3.89
C PHE A 245 -8.19 -23.99 -4.66
N TYR A 246 -7.17 -23.63 -5.45
CA TYR A 246 -6.33 -24.56 -6.22
C TYR A 246 -5.01 -24.78 -5.49
N TYR A 247 -4.65 -26.04 -5.26
CA TYR A 247 -3.44 -26.44 -4.56
C TYR A 247 -2.92 -27.79 -5.06
N LEU A 248 -1.64 -28.04 -4.90
CA LEU A 248 -1.10 -29.38 -5.15
C LEU A 248 -1.57 -30.36 -4.06
N PRO A 249 -1.82 -31.64 -4.38
CA PRO A 249 -2.33 -32.62 -3.41
C PRO A 249 -1.51 -32.69 -2.10
N ARG A 250 -0.19 -32.53 -2.18
CA ARG A 250 0.71 -32.52 -1.02
C ARG A 250 0.48 -31.33 -0.07
N ASP A 251 -0.06 -30.21 -0.55
CA ASP A 251 -0.28 -28.98 0.20
C ASP A 251 -1.73 -28.85 0.71
N GLN A 252 -2.59 -29.87 0.44
CA GLN A 252 -4.03 -29.83 0.68
C GLN A 252 -4.39 -29.43 2.12
N ALA A 253 -3.86 -30.13 3.11
CA ALA A 253 -4.21 -29.90 4.51
C ALA A 253 -3.89 -28.47 4.96
N LYS A 254 -2.70 -27.97 4.61
CA LYS A 254 -2.27 -26.61 4.93
C LYS A 254 -3.04 -25.55 4.16
N SER A 255 -3.36 -25.80 2.90
CA SER A 255 -4.17 -24.90 2.07
C SER A 255 -5.59 -24.76 2.63
N ILE A 256 -6.26 -25.86 2.95
CA ILE A 256 -7.60 -25.84 3.56
C ILE A 256 -7.57 -25.08 4.90
N GLN A 257 -6.54 -25.30 5.73
CA GLN A 257 -6.37 -24.60 6.99
C GLN A 257 -6.18 -23.09 6.79
N SER A 258 -5.25 -22.68 5.93
CA SER A 258 -4.92 -21.27 5.70
C SER A 258 -6.06 -20.49 5.01
N TYR A 259 -6.85 -21.14 4.15
CA TYR A 259 -7.98 -20.50 3.46
C TYR A 259 -9.31 -20.60 4.23
N SER A 260 -9.34 -21.27 5.39
CA SER A 260 -10.57 -21.55 6.13
C SER A 260 -11.37 -20.31 6.51
N LEU A 261 -10.71 -19.16 6.70
CA LEU A 261 -11.35 -17.90 7.08
C LEU A 261 -11.57 -16.94 5.89
N VAL A 262 -11.16 -17.29 4.67
CA VAL A 262 -11.36 -16.42 3.49
C VAL A 262 -12.82 -16.04 3.27
N PRO A 263 -13.83 -16.91 3.44
CA PRO A 263 -15.22 -16.49 3.36
C PRO A 263 -15.59 -15.41 4.38
N GLN A 264 -15.11 -15.53 5.62
CA GLN A 264 -15.33 -14.50 6.66
C GLN A 264 -14.59 -13.18 6.33
N MET A 265 -13.40 -13.27 5.72
CA MET A 265 -12.68 -12.08 5.22
C MET A 265 -13.49 -11.38 4.13
N THR A 266 -14.04 -12.15 3.17
CA THR A 266 -14.88 -11.61 2.08
C THR A 266 -16.11 -10.89 2.63
N GLU A 267 -16.84 -11.49 3.57
CA GLU A 267 -17.98 -10.88 4.24
C GLU A 267 -17.58 -9.59 4.99
N HIS A 268 -16.48 -9.66 5.74
CA HIS A 268 -16.01 -8.52 6.51
C HIS A 268 -15.60 -7.35 5.61
N LEU A 269 -14.78 -7.58 4.59
CA LEU A 269 -14.35 -6.55 3.66
C LEU A 269 -15.52 -6.01 2.83
N SER A 270 -16.47 -6.87 2.45
CA SER A 270 -17.71 -6.43 1.79
C SER A 270 -18.52 -5.49 2.67
N SER A 271 -18.53 -5.66 3.98
CA SER A 271 -19.22 -4.76 4.90
C SER A 271 -18.60 -3.35 4.95
N TRP A 272 -17.32 -3.21 4.59
CA TRP A 272 -16.61 -1.95 4.49
C TRP A 272 -16.68 -1.33 3.10
N PHE A 273 -16.47 -2.13 2.05
CA PHE A 273 -16.20 -1.65 0.69
C PHE A 273 -17.41 -1.80 -0.25
N GLY A 274 -18.44 -2.49 0.18
CA GLY A 274 -19.57 -2.90 -0.66
C GLY A 274 -19.37 -4.31 -1.19
N ASP A 275 -20.37 -4.79 -1.93
CA ASP A 275 -20.40 -6.16 -2.41
C ASP A 275 -19.12 -6.58 -3.15
N TYR A 276 -18.74 -7.86 -3.01
CA TYR A 276 -17.63 -8.41 -3.79
C TYR A 276 -17.92 -8.28 -5.29
N PRO A 277 -17.01 -7.67 -6.07
CA PRO A 277 -17.36 -7.21 -7.41
C PRO A 277 -17.32 -8.28 -8.51
N PHE A 278 -16.78 -9.48 -8.25
CA PHE A 278 -16.54 -10.50 -9.26
C PHE A 278 -17.36 -11.78 -9.02
N ALA A 279 -17.36 -12.68 -10.03
CA ALA A 279 -18.18 -13.88 -10.02
C ALA A 279 -17.68 -15.00 -9.08
N LYS A 280 -16.43 -14.92 -8.64
CA LYS A 280 -15.84 -15.89 -7.70
C LYS A 280 -14.72 -15.24 -6.89
N VAL A 281 -14.44 -15.79 -5.73
CA VAL A 281 -13.19 -15.60 -4.98
C VAL A 281 -12.31 -16.82 -5.23
N GLY A 282 -11.22 -16.64 -5.98
CA GLY A 282 -10.29 -17.71 -6.32
C GLY A 282 -8.92 -17.50 -5.70
N TYR A 283 -8.29 -18.57 -5.23
CA TYR A 283 -6.89 -18.59 -4.81
C TYR A 283 -6.19 -19.77 -5.47
N CYS A 284 -4.98 -19.54 -5.95
CA CYS A 284 -4.15 -20.58 -6.53
C CYS A 284 -2.76 -20.56 -5.89
N ASN A 285 -2.30 -21.71 -5.41
CA ASN A 285 -0.97 -21.84 -4.85
C ASN A 285 0.09 -21.76 -5.95
N THR A 286 1.02 -20.81 -5.79
CA THR A 286 2.19 -20.60 -6.65
C THR A 286 3.47 -20.63 -5.81
N TYR A 287 4.63 -20.37 -6.39
CA TYR A 287 5.89 -20.45 -5.63
C TYR A 287 6.53 -19.09 -5.37
N LYS A 288 6.11 -18.07 -6.08
CA LYS A 288 6.70 -16.75 -5.96
C LYS A 288 5.61 -15.71 -5.77
N GLY A 289 5.81 -14.79 -4.86
CA GLY A 289 4.97 -13.63 -4.58
C GLY A 289 3.49 -13.91 -4.37
N ALA A 290 2.86 -13.18 -3.49
CA ALA A 290 1.42 -13.04 -3.51
C ALA A 290 1.07 -11.99 -4.56
N MET A 291 -0.05 -12.18 -5.28
CA MET A 291 -0.48 -11.27 -6.34
C MET A 291 -2.00 -11.32 -6.50
N GLU A 292 -2.58 -10.15 -6.56
CA GLU A 292 -4.00 -9.87 -6.54
C GLU A 292 -4.77 -10.23 -7.82
N HIS A 293 -4.27 -11.06 -8.72
CA HIS A 293 -4.95 -11.35 -9.98
C HIS A 293 -6.47 -11.46 -9.86
N GLN A 294 -7.19 -10.73 -10.69
CA GLN A 294 -8.64 -10.54 -10.56
C GLN A 294 -9.39 -11.87 -10.48
N SER A 295 -10.09 -12.09 -9.37
CA SER A 295 -10.84 -13.30 -9.07
C SER A 295 -10.06 -14.64 -9.04
N MET A 296 -8.70 -14.60 -9.17
CA MET A 296 -7.82 -15.78 -9.05
C MET A 296 -6.47 -15.37 -8.44
N ILE A 297 -6.46 -15.10 -7.17
CA ILE A 297 -5.30 -14.63 -6.40
C ILE A 297 -4.19 -15.68 -6.40
N SER A 298 -2.97 -15.29 -6.77
CA SER A 298 -1.79 -16.14 -6.62
C SER A 298 -1.27 -16.06 -5.19
N MET A 299 -1.04 -17.22 -4.56
CA MET A 299 -0.58 -17.30 -3.17
C MET A 299 0.66 -18.18 -3.05
N PRO A 300 1.77 -17.66 -2.47
CA PRO A 300 2.99 -18.46 -2.33
C PRO A 300 2.79 -19.67 -1.43
N VAL A 301 3.24 -20.83 -1.88
CA VAL A 301 3.23 -22.07 -1.09
C VAL A 301 3.93 -21.88 0.26
N ALA A 302 5.01 -21.10 0.32
CA ALA A 302 5.72 -20.80 1.56
C ALA A 302 4.84 -20.09 2.62
N THR A 303 3.89 -19.25 2.20
CA THR A 303 2.89 -18.62 3.10
C THR A 303 1.90 -19.67 3.60
N ILE A 304 1.40 -20.51 2.70
CA ILE A 304 0.40 -21.56 3.02
C ILE A 304 0.97 -22.63 3.93
N GLN A 305 2.23 -23.02 3.74
CA GLN A 305 2.88 -24.07 4.56
C GLN A 305 2.99 -23.71 6.04
N ARG A 306 2.88 -22.44 6.41
CA ARG A 306 2.78 -22.01 7.82
C ARG A 306 1.49 -22.49 8.48
N GLY A 307 0.43 -22.76 7.70
CA GLY A 307 -0.87 -23.19 8.20
C GLY A 307 -1.55 -22.14 9.08
N ASP A 308 -1.24 -20.86 8.87
CA ASP A 308 -1.83 -19.77 9.65
C ASP A 308 -3.27 -19.52 9.21
N THR A 309 -4.22 -19.75 10.11
CA THR A 309 -5.63 -19.48 9.85
C THR A 309 -5.94 -17.98 9.76
N MET A 310 -5.17 -17.12 10.41
CA MET A 310 -5.34 -15.66 10.26
C MET A 310 -4.99 -15.20 8.84
N CYS A 311 -4.01 -15.82 8.22
CA CYS A 311 -3.53 -15.62 6.85
C CYS A 311 -3.65 -14.16 6.37
N ILE A 312 -2.92 -13.26 7.04
CA ILE A 312 -2.99 -11.80 6.78
C ILE A 312 -2.73 -11.47 5.31
N THR A 313 -1.79 -12.19 4.68
CA THR A 313 -1.54 -12.04 3.24
C THR A 313 -2.79 -12.34 2.41
N ALA A 314 -3.61 -13.34 2.79
CA ALA A 314 -4.85 -13.60 2.06
C ALA A 314 -5.87 -12.45 2.20
N ALA A 315 -5.93 -11.78 3.36
CA ALA A 315 -6.78 -10.61 3.55
C ALA A 315 -6.28 -9.39 2.73
N HIS A 316 -4.95 -9.22 2.64
CA HIS A 316 -4.30 -8.21 1.81
C HIS A 316 -4.69 -8.39 0.32
N GLU A 317 -4.39 -9.55 -0.24
CA GLU A 317 -4.67 -9.83 -1.66
C GLU A 317 -6.19 -9.82 -1.97
N LEU A 318 -7.03 -10.20 -1.01
CA LEU A 318 -8.48 -10.12 -1.17
C LEU A 318 -8.97 -8.68 -1.24
N ALA A 319 -8.37 -7.77 -0.46
CA ALA A 319 -8.77 -6.36 -0.46
C ALA A 319 -8.47 -5.66 -1.79
N HIS A 320 -7.43 -6.10 -2.49
CA HIS A 320 -7.12 -5.63 -3.83
C HIS A 320 -8.25 -5.87 -4.83
N GLN A 321 -9.12 -6.85 -4.59
CA GLN A 321 -10.27 -7.09 -5.48
C GLN A 321 -11.19 -5.86 -5.57
N TRP A 322 -11.20 -4.97 -4.56
CA TRP A 322 -11.86 -3.67 -4.61
C TRP A 322 -10.89 -2.55 -5.00
N PHE A 323 -9.70 -2.52 -4.37
CA PHE A 323 -8.67 -1.49 -4.57
C PHE A 323 -7.50 -2.02 -5.40
N GLY A 324 -7.60 -1.95 -6.70
CA GLY A 324 -6.66 -2.50 -7.68
C GLY A 324 -7.39 -3.14 -8.85
N ASP A 325 -8.31 -4.05 -8.56
CA ASP A 325 -9.01 -4.83 -9.58
C ASP A 325 -10.32 -4.16 -10.02
N TYR A 326 -11.21 -3.86 -9.07
CA TYR A 326 -12.47 -3.19 -9.37
C TYR A 326 -12.24 -1.75 -9.83
N VAL A 327 -11.47 -1.00 -9.07
CA VAL A 327 -10.99 0.33 -9.42
C VAL A 327 -9.46 0.28 -9.50
N THR A 328 -8.92 0.40 -10.69
CA THR A 328 -7.50 0.28 -10.99
C THR A 328 -6.85 1.68 -11.07
N PRO A 329 -5.65 1.92 -10.54
CA PRO A 329 -4.95 3.17 -10.79
C PRO A 329 -4.65 3.34 -12.27
N ILE A 330 -4.73 4.59 -12.77
CA ILE A 330 -4.50 4.86 -14.21
C ILE A 330 -3.06 4.54 -14.63
N ASP A 331 -2.12 4.65 -13.70
CA ASP A 331 -0.75 4.15 -13.82
C ASP A 331 -0.15 3.90 -12.41
N PHE A 332 1.00 3.25 -12.37
CA PHE A 332 1.60 2.80 -11.10
C PHE A 332 2.19 3.90 -10.20
N ARG A 333 2.18 5.17 -10.61
CA ARG A 333 2.50 6.30 -9.72
C ARG A 333 1.46 6.46 -8.63
N TYR A 334 0.26 5.95 -8.85
CA TYR A 334 -0.87 5.96 -7.93
C TYR A 334 -1.05 4.63 -7.20
N ALA A 335 0.00 3.79 -7.12
CA ALA A 335 -0.05 2.49 -6.45
C ALA A 335 -0.47 2.57 -4.96
N TRP A 336 -0.39 3.74 -4.32
CA TRP A 336 -0.93 3.92 -2.98
C TRP A 336 -2.45 3.68 -2.91
N LEU A 337 -3.20 3.94 -4.00
CA LEU A 337 -4.65 3.68 -4.08
C LEU A 337 -4.99 2.18 -4.02
N THR A 338 -4.01 1.32 -4.17
CA THR A 338 -4.13 -0.13 -4.09
C THR A 338 -3.45 -0.66 -2.83
N GLU A 339 -2.14 -0.54 -2.74
CA GLU A 339 -1.32 -1.14 -1.69
C GLU A 339 -1.61 -0.59 -0.29
N SER A 340 -1.86 0.73 -0.18
CA SER A 340 -2.17 1.32 1.12
C SER A 340 -3.50 0.81 1.68
N PHE A 341 -4.50 0.62 0.81
CA PHE A 341 -5.81 0.09 1.20
C PHE A 341 -5.76 -1.41 1.48
N ALA A 342 -5.01 -2.18 0.72
CA ALA A 342 -4.80 -3.60 0.98
C ALA A 342 -4.08 -3.81 2.33
N THR A 343 -3.02 -3.04 2.59
CA THR A 343 -2.29 -3.08 3.86
C THR A 343 -3.14 -2.57 5.04
N PHE A 344 -4.00 -1.58 4.84
CA PHE A 344 -4.97 -1.15 5.85
C PHE A 344 -6.01 -2.24 6.15
N SER A 345 -6.41 -3.00 5.15
CA SER A 345 -7.37 -4.11 5.31
C SER A 345 -6.83 -5.25 6.16
N GLU A 346 -5.51 -5.42 6.25
CA GLU A 346 -4.88 -6.30 7.23
C GLU A 346 -5.25 -5.89 8.66
N ALA A 347 -5.18 -4.58 8.95
CA ALA A 347 -5.54 -4.04 10.26
C ALA A 347 -7.06 -4.17 10.53
N LEU A 348 -7.92 -3.97 9.53
CA LEU A 348 -9.36 -4.22 9.64
C LEU A 348 -9.66 -5.69 9.95
N TRP A 349 -8.93 -6.62 9.34
CA TRP A 349 -9.09 -8.05 9.62
C TRP A 349 -8.62 -8.40 11.03
N ILE A 350 -7.51 -7.82 11.48
CA ILE A 350 -7.01 -7.97 12.86
C ILE A 350 -8.05 -7.42 13.85
N GLU A 351 -8.65 -6.26 13.57
CA GLU A 351 -9.73 -5.68 14.37
C GLU A 351 -10.92 -6.65 14.49
N LYS A 352 -11.38 -7.20 13.37
CA LYS A 352 -12.49 -8.17 13.33
C LYS A 352 -12.23 -9.38 14.21
N LYS A 353 -10.99 -9.84 14.28
CA LYS A 353 -10.63 -11.09 15.00
C LYS A 353 -10.16 -10.86 16.44
N ARG A 354 -9.56 -9.70 16.73
CA ARG A 354 -8.86 -9.44 18.00
C ARG A 354 -9.27 -8.12 18.68
N GLY A 355 -10.22 -7.39 18.09
CA GLY A 355 -10.78 -6.15 18.63
C GLY A 355 -9.95 -4.90 18.38
N TRP A 356 -10.51 -3.77 18.82
CA TRP A 356 -10.04 -2.42 18.57
C TRP A 356 -8.60 -2.16 19.06
N ASP A 357 -8.25 -2.64 20.24
CA ASP A 357 -6.88 -2.46 20.76
C ASP A 357 -5.82 -3.15 19.90
N ALA A 358 -6.16 -4.26 19.27
CA ALA A 358 -5.26 -4.95 18.35
C ALA A 358 -5.11 -4.16 17.03
N TYR A 359 -6.18 -3.54 16.54
CA TYR A 359 -6.11 -2.62 15.40
C TYR A 359 -5.18 -1.44 15.68
N LEU A 360 -5.32 -0.79 16.83
CA LEU A 360 -4.45 0.33 17.21
C LEU A 360 -2.98 -0.08 17.30
N ARG A 361 -2.69 -1.24 17.90
CA ARG A 361 -1.32 -1.79 17.94
C ARG A 361 -0.77 -2.09 16.56
N GLU A 362 -1.60 -2.58 15.64
CA GLU A 362 -1.19 -2.84 14.27
C GLU A 362 -0.78 -1.55 13.55
N LEU A 363 -1.54 -0.46 13.71
CA LEU A 363 -1.16 0.84 13.17
C LEU A 363 0.14 1.38 13.77
N GLU A 364 0.41 1.13 15.06
CA GLU A 364 1.71 1.46 15.68
C GLU A 364 2.86 0.66 15.07
N VAL A 365 2.67 -0.64 14.82
CA VAL A 365 3.65 -1.50 14.15
C VAL A 365 3.92 -0.97 12.75
N LYS A 366 2.88 -0.64 11.98
CA LYS A 366 3.02 -0.07 10.63
C LYS A 366 3.74 1.28 10.65
N THR A 367 3.45 2.15 11.61
CA THR A 367 4.17 3.43 11.79
C THR A 367 5.66 3.21 12.01
N ARG A 368 6.04 2.34 12.94
CA ARG A 368 7.46 2.01 13.19
C ARG A 368 8.13 1.40 11.97
N SER A 369 7.44 0.49 11.28
CA SER A 369 7.94 -0.15 10.05
C SER A 369 8.19 0.87 8.94
N ALA A 370 7.27 1.83 8.72
CA ALA A 370 7.42 2.90 7.74
C ALA A 370 8.63 3.79 8.05
N ILE A 371 8.79 4.22 9.30
CA ILE A 371 9.91 5.06 9.75
C ILE A 371 11.24 4.32 9.60
N ASN A 372 11.29 3.04 9.94
CA ASN A 372 12.50 2.23 9.79
C ASN A 372 12.85 1.97 8.32
N ALA A 373 11.88 1.67 7.48
CA ALA A 373 12.09 1.49 6.05
C ALA A 373 12.62 2.78 5.39
N ALA A 374 12.09 3.94 5.78
CA ALA A 374 12.53 5.24 5.26
C ALA A 374 14.02 5.53 5.49
N LYS A 375 14.64 4.95 6.51
CA LYS A 375 16.09 5.06 6.75
C LYS A 375 16.94 4.39 5.66
N GLN A 376 16.40 3.38 4.99
CA GLN A 376 17.06 2.60 3.92
C GLN A 376 16.61 3.03 2.53
N GLU A 377 15.32 3.23 2.34
CA GLU A 377 14.69 3.51 1.05
C GLU A 377 14.69 4.99 0.69
N GLY A 378 14.76 5.86 1.69
CA GLY A 378 14.51 7.29 1.59
C GLY A 378 13.08 7.67 1.99
N VAL A 379 12.81 8.97 2.05
CA VAL A 379 11.51 9.53 2.43
C VAL A 379 10.80 10.05 1.20
N PHE A 380 9.61 9.52 0.92
CA PHE A 380 8.82 9.84 -0.27
C PHE A 380 7.40 10.27 0.07
N ALA A 381 6.74 10.90 -0.90
CA ALA A 381 5.30 11.01 -0.96
C ALA A 381 4.67 9.63 -1.28
N LEU A 382 3.40 9.44 -0.98
CA LEU A 382 2.67 8.23 -1.37
C LEU A 382 2.35 8.22 -2.86
N GLU A 383 2.10 9.40 -3.42
CA GLU A 383 1.88 9.59 -4.84
C GLU A 383 3.19 9.94 -5.54
N ASN A 384 3.36 9.44 -6.76
CA ASN A 384 4.47 9.78 -7.64
C ASN A 384 5.86 9.53 -7.01
N PHE A 385 5.97 8.45 -6.25
CA PHE A 385 7.21 8.03 -5.59
C PHE A 385 8.28 7.61 -6.60
N PRO A 386 9.59 7.79 -6.29
CA PRO A 386 10.66 7.37 -7.16
C PRO A 386 10.76 5.84 -7.20
N ARG A 387 10.66 5.26 -8.40
CA ARG A 387 11.02 3.86 -8.60
C ARG A 387 12.49 3.74 -8.93
N LYS A 388 13.18 2.86 -8.24
CA LYS A 388 14.56 2.49 -8.52
C LYS A 388 14.59 1.02 -8.92
N ALA A 389 14.57 0.76 -10.22
CA ALA A 389 14.84 -0.58 -10.73
C ALA A 389 16.35 -0.89 -10.72
N PRO A 390 16.80 -2.15 -10.51
CA PRO A 390 15.96 -3.25 -10.09
C PRO A 390 15.59 -3.18 -8.60
N SER A 391 14.39 -3.60 -8.27
CA SER A 391 13.97 -3.79 -6.87
C SER A 391 13.16 -5.09 -6.75
N SER A 392 12.78 -5.47 -5.56
CA SER A 392 11.95 -6.67 -5.33
C SER A 392 10.50 -6.32 -5.02
N ASN A 393 10.17 -5.02 -4.88
CA ASN A 393 8.84 -4.56 -4.49
C ASN A 393 8.73 -3.04 -4.65
N TYR A 394 7.52 -2.49 -4.45
CA TYR A 394 7.36 -1.07 -4.17
C TYR A 394 8.05 -0.69 -2.85
N PRO A 395 8.40 0.62 -2.64
CA PRO A 395 8.89 1.08 -1.36
C PRO A 395 7.91 0.76 -0.23
N GLN A 396 8.42 0.35 0.94
CA GLN A 396 7.59 0.05 2.11
C GLN A 396 6.74 1.25 2.59
N THR A 397 7.16 2.46 2.24
CA THR A 397 6.36 3.68 2.44
C THR A 397 4.95 3.54 1.85
N ILE A 398 4.79 2.96 0.66
CA ILE A 398 3.49 2.83 -0.02
C ILE A 398 2.57 1.89 0.76
N TYR A 399 3.10 0.85 1.36
CA TYR A 399 2.38 -0.11 2.20
C TYR A 399 2.15 0.45 3.60
N GLN A 400 3.22 0.67 4.35
CA GLN A 400 3.16 0.89 5.79
C GLN A 400 2.69 2.30 6.16
N LYS A 401 3.33 3.37 5.64
CA LYS A 401 2.86 4.75 5.83
C LYS A 401 1.44 4.89 5.26
N GLY A 402 1.21 4.33 4.06
CA GLY A 402 -0.07 4.41 3.39
C GLY A 402 -1.22 3.84 4.25
N ALA A 403 -1.05 2.67 4.85
CA ALA A 403 -2.05 2.07 5.72
C ALA A 403 -2.35 2.94 6.96
N VAL A 404 -1.33 3.56 7.57
CA VAL A 404 -1.54 4.48 8.70
C VAL A 404 -2.31 5.72 8.25
N VAL A 405 -1.97 6.28 7.08
CA VAL A 405 -2.68 7.43 6.49
C VAL A 405 -4.15 7.10 6.24
N VAL A 406 -4.47 5.90 5.72
CA VAL A 406 -5.86 5.44 5.56
C VAL A 406 -6.54 5.29 6.93
N GLY A 407 -5.84 4.79 7.96
CA GLY A 407 -6.33 4.75 9.34
C GLY A 407 -6.61 6.14 9.92
N MET A 408 -5.80 7.14 9.58
CA MET A 408 -6.04 8.54 9.95
C MET A 408 -7.29 9.11 9.26
N MET A 409 -7.55 8.79 7.99
CA MET A 409 -8.82 9.16 7.32
C MET A 409 -10.03 8.59 8.05
N ARG A 410 -9.96 7.31 8.48
CA ARG A 410 -11.00 6.68 9.31
C ARG A 410 -11.22 7.43 10.63
N ALA A 411 -10.14 7.84 11.30
CA ALA A 411 -10.22 8.58 12.56
C ALA A 411 -10.85 9.98 12.38
N ILE A 412 -10.60 10.65 11.25
CA ILE A 412 -11.18 11.96 10.93
C ILE A 412 -12.68 11.83 10.61
N ALA A 413 -13.05 10.87 9.77
CA ALA A 413 -14.41 10.71 9.27
C ALA A 413 -15.34 10.01 10.28
N GLY A 414 -14.79 9.13 11.11
CA GLY A 414 -15.54 8.11 11.85
C GLY A 414 -15.99 6.96 10.95
N ASP A 415 -16.26 5.80 11.54
CA ASP A 415 -16.49 4.54 10.81
C ASP A 415 -17.57 4.63 9.74
N ASP A 416 -18.73 5.19 10.08
CA ASP A 416 -19.88 5.22 9.15
C ASP A 416 -19.63 6.11 7.94
N LYS A 417 -19.11 7.32 8.15
CA LYS A 417 -18.82 8.23 7.04
C LYS A 417 -17.62 7.75 6.21
N PHE A 418 -16.61 7.17 6.87
CA PHE A 418 -15.47 6.60 6.18
C PHE A 418 -15.91 5.47 5.25
N ARG A 419 -16.73 4.53 5.74
CA ARG A 419 -17.33 3.44 4.97
C ARG A 419 -18.16 3.97 3.80
N GLN A 420 -19.04 4.94 4.03
CA GLN A 420 -19.85 5.57 2.98
C GLN A 420 -18.98 6.22 1.90
N GLY A 421 -17.91 6.91 2.28
CA GLY A 421 -16.96 7.52 1.34
C GLY A 421 -16.25 6.49 0.47
N LEU A 422 -15.77 5.39 1.06
CA LEU A 422 -15.14 4.30 0.30
C LEU A 422 -16.12 3.62 -0.66
N GLN A 423 -17.35 3.31 -0.20
CA GLN A 423 -18.38 2.72 -1.05
C GLN A 423 -18.81 3.68 -2.17
N TYR A 424 -18.86 4.98 -1.90
CA TYR A 424 -19.15 5.98 -2.92
C TYR A 424 -18.05 6.06 -3.97
N TYR A 425 -16.78 6.04 -3.56
CA TYR A 425 -15.65 5.97 -4.49
C TYR A 425 -15.68 4.74 -5.37
N LEU A 426 -15.84 3.56 -4.77
CA LEU A 426 -15.78 2.28 -5.48
C LEU A 426 -16.98 2.07 -6.43
N ASN A 427 -18.17 2.55 -6.07
CA ASN A 427 -19.39 2.30 -6.85
C ASN A 427 -19.81 3.48 -7.74
N ASN A 428 -19.02 4.56 -7.80
CA ASN A 428 -19.29 5.67 -8.71
C ASN A 428 -19.17 5.23 -10.16
N SER A 429 -20.07 5.70 -11.03
CA SER A 429 -20.13 5.31 -12.44
C SER A 429 -18.82 5.53 -13.21
N ASP A 430 -18.06 6.55 -12.82
CA ASP A 430 -16.82 6.93 -13.52
C ASP A 430 -15.63 6.04 -13.15
N GLN A 431 -15.65 5.42 -11.96
CA GLN A 431 -14.56 4.56 -11.46
C GLN A 431 -14.90 3.07 -11.51
N LYS A 432 -16.17 2.73 -11.43
CA LYS A 432 -16.66 1.34 -11.40
C LYS A 432 -16.15 0.52 -12.59
N TYR A 433 -15.36 -0.52 -12.32
CA TYR A 433 -14.64 -1.32 -13.33
C TYR A 433 -13.69 -0.50 -14.23
N GLY A 434 -13.33 0.70 -13.81
CA GLY A 434 -12.48 1.63 -14.56
C GLY A 434 -11.19 1.97 -13.82
N ASN A 435 -10.69 3.18 -14.11
CA ASN A 435 -9.44 3.69 -13.57
C ASN A 435 -9.67 4.91 -12.67
N ALA A 436 -8.71 5.15 -11.77
CA ALA A 436 -8.70 6.32 -10.91
C ALA A 436 -7.30 6.90 -10.71
N GLN A 437 -7.28 8.16 -10.33
CA GLN A 437 -6.14 8.92 -9.82
C GLN A 437 -6.49 9.46 -8.42
N THR A 438 -5.51 10.02 -7.72
CA THR A 438 -5.71 10.59 -6.38
C THR A 438 -6.84 11.62 -6.34
N GLU A 439 -6.96 12.47 -7.35
CA GLU A 439 -7.95 13.56 -7.40
C GLU A 439 -9.39 13.03 -7.34
N GLN A 440 -9.72 11.97 -8.10
CA GLN A 440 -11.06 11.38 -8.04
C GLN A 440 -11.34 10.76 -6.67
N PHE A 441 -10.35 10.14 -6.03
CA PHE A 441 -10.50 9.62 -4.67
C PHE A 441 -10.76 10.75 -3.67
N VAL A 442 -9.97 11.82 -3.71
CA VAL A 442 -10.11 13.01 -2.86
C VAL A 442 -11.52 13.61 -2.97
N ASP A 443 -12.01 13.80 -4.19
CA ASP A 443 -13.34 14.34 -4.43
C ASP A 443 -14.45 13.48 -3.81
N ARG A 444 -14.33 12.15 -3.86
CA ARG A 444 -15.30 11.22 -3.26
C ARG A 444 -15.21 11.20 -1.73
N MET A 445 -14.02 11.37 -1.15
CA MET A 445 -13.83 11.41 0.30
C MET A 445 -14.22 12.76 0.94
N ARG A 446 -14.39 13.81 0.15
CA ARG A 446 -14.71 15.16 0.64
C ARG A 446 -15.99 15.21 1.49
N ALA A 447 -17.03 14.48 1.11
CA ALA A 447 -18.29 14.44 1.87
C ALA A 447 -18.11 13.77 3.26
N SER A 448 -17.14 12.85 3.36
CA SER A 448 -16.86 12.07 4.57
C SER A 448 -15.93 12.81 5.53
N MET A 449 -14.88 13.45 5.02
CA MET A 449 -13.83 14.12 5.80
C MET A 449 -14.07 15.63 6.00
N GLY A 450 -14.91 16.26 5.16
CA GLY A 450 -15.24 17.67 5.28
C GLY A 450 -14.13 18.61 4.78
N LYS A 451 -13.99 19.78 5.41
CA LYS A 451 -13.07 20.84 4.97
C LYS A 451 -11.60 20.47 5.02
N ILE A 452 -11.20 19.58 5.93
CA ILE A 452 -9.81 19.14 6.12
C ILE A 452 -9.29 18.26 4.96
N THR A 453 -10.16 17.80 4.05
CA THR A 453 -9.82 16.81 3.02
C THR A 453 -8.64 17.22 2.15
N TYR A 454 -8.67 18.42 1.57
CA TYR A 454 -7.61 18.85 0.66
C TYR A 454 -6.26 19.03 1.35
N ASP A 455 -6.24 19.65 2.54
CA ASP A 455 -5.02 19.82 3.34
C ASP A 455 -4.46 18.45 3.71
N PHE A 456 -5.32 17.51 4.13
CA PHE A 456 -4.91 16.16 4.48
C PHE A 456 -4.21 15.44 3.31
N PHE A 457 -4.79 15.47 2.10
CA PHE A 457 -4.18 14.79 0.96
C PHE A 457 -2.89 15.48 0.49
N THR A 458 -2.84 16.80 0.51
CA THR A 458 -1.63 17.56 0.21
C THR A 458 -0.50 17.22 1.19
N GLU A 459 -0.80 17.17 2.47
CA GLU A 459 0.19 16.92 3.53
C GLU A 459 0.64 15.44 3.57
N TRP A 460 -0.29 14.49 3.47
CA TRP A 460 -0.01 13.09 3.76
C TRP A 460 0.22 12.21 2.54
N VAL A 461 -0.38 12.57 1.40
CA VAL A 461 -0.28 11.80 0.15
C VAL A 461 0.70 12.42 -0.83
N GLN A 462 0.60 13.72 -1.06
CA GLN A 462 1.43 14.43 -2.05
C GLN A 462 2.75 14.94 -1.46
N SER A 463 2.85 15.07 -0.14
CA SER A 463 4.08 15.47 0.55
C SER A 463 4.76 14.29 1.23
N LYS A 464 6.08 14.44 1.42
CA LYS A 464 6.91 13.45 2.10
C LYS A 464 7.00 13.69 3.61
N GLY A 465 7.48 12.71 4.36
CA GLY A 465 7.76 12.83 5.79
C GLY A 465 6.61 12.41 6.70
N TRP A 466 6.76 12.76 7.97
CA TRP A 466 5.81 12.54 9.05
C TRP A 466 6.02 13.56 10.16
N ALA A 467 5.05 13.69 11.07
CA ALA A 467 5.14 14.63 12.18
C ALA A 467 6.16 14.15 13.23
N LYS A 468 7.10 15.01 13.61
CA LYS A 468 7.95 14.83 14.79
C LYS A 468 7.45 15.79 15.87
N LEU A 469 6.92 15.24 16.96
CA LEU A 469 6.24 15.97 18.01
C LEU A 469 7.13 16.13 19.23
N ARG A 470 7.33 17.35 19.67
CA ARG A 470 7.92 17.69 20.97
C ARG A 470 6.78 18.02 21.93
N VAL A 471 6.72 17.32 23.05
CA VAL A 471 5.69 17.52 24.09
C VAL A 471 6.36 18.16 25.30
N GLU A 472 5.97 19.37 25.63
CA GLU A 472 6.44 20.11 26.79
C GLU A 472 5.31 20.24 27.81
N GLN A 473 5.63 20.09 29.10
CA GLN A 473 4.71 20.20 30.19
C GLN A 473 5.29 21.18 31.23
N ARG A 474 4.51 22.23 31.57
CA ARG A 474 4.87 23.20 32.60
C ARG A 474 3.80 23.21 33.69
N LYS A 475 4.19 22.89 34.92
CA LYS A 475 3.26 22.98 36.05
C LYS A 475 3.06 24.44 36.50
N SER A 476 1.79 24.82 36.68
CA SER A 476 1.39 26.12 37.21
C SER A 476 0.31 25.90 38.31
N GLY A 477 0.78 25.83 39.57
CA GLY A 477 -0.12 25.51 40.69
C GLY A 477 -0.71 24.10 40.56
N SER A 478 -2.04 24.02 40.50
CA SER A 478 -2.77 22.73 40.31
C SER A 478 -2.99 22.33 38.87
N SER A 479 -2.60 23.17 37.88
CA SER A 479 -2.74 22.88 36.46
C SER A 479 -1.39 22.59 35.83
N THR A 480 -1.42 21.99 34.65
CA THR A 480 -0.28 21.72 33.75
C THR A 480 -0.61 22.34 32.41
N LEU A 481 0.20 23.28 31.95
CA LEU A 481 0.21 23.74 30.57
C LEU A 481 0.94 22.72 29.71
N VAL A 482 0.27 22.18 28.71
CA VAL A 482 0.82 21.24 27.74
C VAL A 482 0.99 21.94 26.41
N THR A 483 2.18 21.88 25.84
CA THR A 483 2.48 22.36 24.48
C THR A 483 3.01 21.18 23.66
N ILE A 484 2.33 20.84 22.57
CA ILE A 484 2.73 19.83 21.62
C ILE A 484 3.10 20.54 20.32
N GLN A 485 4.37 20.52 19.97
CA GLN A 485 4.91 21.25 18.81
C GLN A 485 5.52 20.32 17.77
N GLN A 486 5.21 20.55 16.52
CA GLN A 486 5.88 19.90 15.40
C GLN A 486 7.28 20.49 15.19
N VAL A 487 8.31 19.63 15.18
CA VAL A 487 9.72 20.04 15.10
C VAL A 487 10.46 19.47 13.89
N GLN A 488 9.79 18.71 13.01
CA GLN A 488 10.43 18.09 11.84
C GLN A 488 11.12 19.09 10.92
N LYS A 489 10.60 20.31 10.79
CA LYS A 489 11.21 21.35 9.93
C LYS A 489 12.58 21.85 10.42
N GLN A 490 12.92 21.60 11.67
CA GLN A 490 14.25 21.93 12.21
C GLN A 490 15.33 21.02 11.60
N GLU A 491 14.98 19.77 11.32
CA GLU A 491 15.86 18.77 10.71
C GLU A 491 15.63 18.65 9.20
N PHE A 492 14.36 18.75 8.76
CA PHE A 492 13.92 18.60 7.37
C PHE A 492 13.08 19.83 6.96
N PRO A 493 13.73 20.94 6.52
CA PRO A 493 13.02 22.19 6.21
C PRO A 493 11.96 22.08 5.10
N ASP A 494 12.11 21.09 4.21
CA ASP A 494 11.21 20.82 3.09
C ASP A 494 10.03 19.89 3.43
N TRP A 495 9.95 19.36 4.68
CA TRP A 495 8.77 18.64 5.12
C TRP A 495 7.64 19.62 5.48
N PRO A 496 6.36 19.27 5.25
CA PRO A 496 5.25 20.15 5.61
C PRO A 496 5.08 20.30 7.13
N ILE A 497 4.31 21.30 7.53
CA ILE A 497 3.58 21.26 8.80
C ILE A 497 2.30 20.46 8.53
N PHE A 498 2.00 19.48 9.36
CA PHE A 498 0.84 18.61 9.21
C PHE A 498 -0.32 19.15 10.05
N THR A 499 -1.05 20.12 9.51
CA THR A 499 -2.18 20.78 10.21
C THR A 499 -3.39 19.86 10.31
N SER A 500 -3.47 18.89 9.41
CA SER A 500 -4.54 17.88 9.36
C SER A 500 -4.26 16.63 10.21
N LEU A 501 -3.22 16.62 11.05
CA LEU A 501 -2.85 15.51 11.93
C LEU A 501 -3.95 15.25 12.99
N PRO A 502 -4.69 14.11 12.95
CA PRO A 502 -5.73 13.80 13.94
C PRO A 502 -5.11 13.18 15.21
N LEU A 503 -4.42 13.99 15.99
CA LEU A 503 -3.65 13.53 17.13
C LEU A 503 -4.53 13.12 18.30
N ASN A 504 -4.43 11.87 18.74
CA ASN A 504 -5.13 11.40 19.93
C ASN A 504 -4.37 11.83 21.20
N VAL A 505 -5.01 12.62 22.04
CA VAL A 505 -4.47 13.11 23.30
C VAL A 505 -5.36 12.64 24.45
N THR A 506 -4.74 12.06 25.48
CA THR A 506 -5.41 11.59 26.69
C THR A 506 -4.91 12.38 27.89
N TYR A 507 -5.80 12.97 28.66
CA TYR A 507 -5.45 13.81 29.81
C TYR A 507 -6.56 13.84 30.86
N VAL A 508 -6.25 14.29 32.09
CA VAL A 508 -7.23 14.64 33.12
C VAL A 508 -7.51 16.13 33.01
N ASN A 509 -8.75 16.50 32.71
CA ASN A 509 -9.14 17.91 32.58
C ASN A 509 -9.14 18.63 33.93
N LEU A 510 -9.31 19.96 33.94
CA LEU A 510 -9.29 20.78 35.15
C LEU A 510 -10.42 20.45 36.15
N SER A 511 -11.47 19.76 35.73
CA SER A 511 -12.56 19.25 36.59
C SER A 511 -12.30 17.85 37.15
N GLY A 512 -11.15 17.24 36.86
CA GLY A 512 -10.75 15.90 37.32
C GLY A 512 -11.28 14.72 36.47
N ASN A 513 -11.86 15.00 35.29
CA ASN A 513 -12.36 13.95 34.40
C ASN A 513 -11.29 13.55 33.40
N ALA A 514 -11.19 12.23 33.14
CA ALA A 514 -10.35 11.71 32.09
C ALA A 514 -10.97 11.97 30.71
N GLU A 515 -10.20 12.60 29.83
CA GLU A 515 -10.56 12.89 28.45
C GLU A 515 -9.67 12.11 27.50
N ASP A 516 -10.26 11.60 26.43
CA ASP A 516 -9.56 10.94 25.32
C ASP A 516 -10.12 11.52 24.02
N VAL A 517 -9.37 12.45 23.40
CA VAL A 517 -9.87 13.30 22.33
C VAL A 517 -8.91 13.33 21.14
N ILE A 518 -9.44 13.66 19.95
CA ILE A 518 -8.63 14.01 18.79
C ILE A 518 -8.48 15.54 18.75
N MET A 519 -7.23 15.99 18.70
CA MET A 519 -6.86 17.40 18.56
C MET A 519 -6.10 17.61 17.25
N TYR A 520 -6.22 18.81 16.69
CA TYR A 520 -5.52 19.20 15.48
C TYR A 520 -4.55 20.34 15.78
N PRO A 521 -3.32 20.33 15.21
CA PRO A 521 -2.40 21.45 15.34
C PRO A 521 -2.94 22.71 14.63
N ASP A 522 -2.50 23.87 15.10
CA ASP A 522 -2.68 25.13 14.38
C ASP A 522 -1.73 25.23 13.15
N ASP A 523 -1.80 26.34 12.40
CA ASP A 523 -0.98 26.59 11.21
C ASP A 523 0.54 26.61 11.49
N ARG A 524 0.93 26.76 12.76
CA ARG A 524 2.33 26.71 13.21
C ARG A 524 2.74 25.29 13.60
N GLY A 525 1.81 24.34 13.59
CA GLY A 525 2.02 22.96 14.02
C GLY A 525 1.99 22.79 15.53
N VAL A 526 1.22 23.63 16.25
CA VAL A 526 1.17 23.64 17.72
C VAL A 526 -0.22 23.28 18.21
N ILE A 527 -0.28 22.44 19.25
CA ILE A 527 -1.45 22.23 20.10
C ILE A 527 -1.07 22.69 21.51
N GLU A 528 -1.87 23.59 22.10
CA GLU A 528 -1.67 24.10 23.45
C GLU A 528 -2.96 24.02 24.26
N PHE A 529 -2.89 23.47 25.47
CA PHE A 529 -4.04 23.36 26.37
C PHE A 529 -3.61 23.20 27.82
N GLU A 530 -4.53 23.51 28.76
CA GLU A 530 -4.35 23.28 30.18
C GLU A 530 -5.11 22.03 30.65
N CYS A 531 -4.49 21.25 31.53
CA CYS A 531 -5.05 20.05 32.15
C CYS A 531 -4.53 19.89 33.58
N GLN A 532 -5.07 18.96 34.37
CA GLN A 532 -4.47 18.55 35.64
C GLN A 532 -3.24 17.66 35.37
N GLU A 533 -3.38 16.70 34.44
CA GLU A 533 -2.35 15.72 34.11
C GLU A 533 -2.48 15.30 32.65
N LEU A 534 -1.35 15.27 31.93
CA LEU A 534 -1.26 14.63 30.63
C LEU A 534 -0.99 13.13 30.80
N ILE A 535 -1.89 12.28 30.29
CA ILE A 535 -1.76 10.81 30.37
C ILE A 535 -0.97 10.29 29.15
N GLY A 536 -1.26 10.81 27.95
CA GLY A 536 -0.57 10.34 26.76
C GLY A 536 -0.87 11.11 25.48
N VAL A 537 0.07 10.98 24.53
CA VAL A 537 -0.01 11.56 23.20
C VAL A 537 0.15 10.43 22.19
N ASN A 538 -0.74 10.34 21.23
CA ASN A 538 -0.85 9.25 20.23
C ASN A 538 -0.95 7.83 20.84
N SER A 539 -1.46 7.70 22.05
CA SER A 539 -1.53 6.45 22.82
C SER A 539 -2.92 6.08 23.36
N GLY A 540 -3.91 6.96 23.19
CA GLY A 540 -5.29 6.75 23.65
C GLY A 540 -6.07 5.70 22.84
N LYS A 541 -7.40 5.77 22.88
CA LYS A 541 -8.31 4.79 22.24
C LYS A 541 -8.96 5.27 20.94
N LYS A 542 -8.65 6.48 20.48
CA LYS A 542 -9.33 7.10 19.32
C LYS A 542 -8.60 6.81 17.99
N SER A 543 -7.27 6.96 17.95
CA SER A 543 -6.50 6.81 16.71
C SER A 543 -5.03 6.50 16.98
N ARG A 544 -4.33 6.14 15.90
CA ARG A 544 -2.87 6.19 15.79
C ARG A 544 -2.50 6.96 14.55
N CYS A 545 -1.53 7.86 14.70
CA CYS A 545 -1.08 8.73 13.61
C CYS A 545 0.34 8.40 13.20
N MET A 546 0.69 8.81 11.99
CA MET A 546 2.05 8.73 11.47
C MET A 546 2.92 9.81 12.10
N CYS A 547 3.42 9.57 13.32
CA CYS A 547 4.28 10.51 14.05
C CYS A 547 5.29 9.83 14.96
N GLU A 548 6.35 10.55 15.27
CA GLU A 548 7.28 10.30 16.38
C GLU A 548 6.98 11.27 17.50
N VAL A 549 6.90 10.77 18.73
CA VAL A 549 6.60 11.60 19.92
C VAL A 549 7.83 11.62 20.83
N GLN A 550 8.33 12.83 21.12
CA GLN A 550 9.39 13.08 22.08
C GLN A 550 8.82 13.91 23.21
N THR A 551 8.74 13.34 24.39
CA THR A 551 8.30 14.06 25.59
C THR A 551 9.49 14.67 26.30
N ILE A 552 9.35 15.94 26.66
CA ILE A 552 10.30 16.66 27.53
C ILE A 552 9.52 16.96 28.81
N SER A 553 9.92 16.35 29.91
CA SER A 553 9.41 16.73 31.23
C SER A 553 10.31 17.81 31.82
N SER A 554 9.75 18.98 32.08
CA SER A 554 10.42 20.07 32.81
C SER A 554 9.68 20.36 34.11
N VAL A 555 10.43 20.60 35.14
CA VAL A 555 9.91 21.14 36.40
C VAL A 555 10.61 22.48 36.63
N GLU A 556 9.82 23.55 36.74
CA GLU A 556 10.30 24.87 37.10
C GLU A 556 9.99 25.11 38.61
N ASP A 557 10.85 25.87 39.30
CA ASP A 557 10.52 26.33 40.65
C ASP A 557 9.36 27.33 40.62
N ALA A 558 8.76 27.59 41.76
CA ALA A 558 7.59 28.50 41.91
C ALA A 558 7.87 29.93 41.40
N ASN A 559 9.14 30.30 41.17
CA ASN A 559 9.53 31.62 40.71
C ASN A 559 10.07 31.63 39.25
N GLY A 560 10.11 30.49 38.56
CA GLY A 560 10.60 30.37 37.17
C GLY A 560 12.12 30.54 37.03
N ASN A 561 12.85 30.58 38.10
CA ASN A 561 14.29 30.83 38.11
C ASN A 561 15.14 29.54 37.96
N GLU A 562 14.59 28.39 38.30
CA GLU A 562 15.26 27.09 38.22
C GLU A 562 14.45 26.12 37.38
N SER A 563 15.05 25.47 36.40
CA SER A 563 14.39 24.43 35.59
C SER A 563 15.26 23.19 35.45
N LEU A 564 14.60 22.02 35.46
CA LEU A 564 15.20 20.72 35.23
C LEU A 564 14.49 20.05 34.05
N THR A 565 15.25 19.64 33.06
CA THR A 565 14.72 19.02 31.84
C THR A 565 15.31 17.65 31.62
N LEU A 566 14.48 16.71 31.16
CA LEU A 566 14.84 15.35 30.83
C LEU A 566 14.42 15.02 29.39
N ALA A 567 15.35 14.63 28.54
CA ALA A 567 15.08 14.31 27.13
C ALA A 567 16.13 13.32 26.56
N PRO A 568 15.78 12.47 25.57
CA PRO A 568 14.45 12.19 25.05
C PRO A 568 13.62 11.27 25.97
N ILE A 569 12.31 11.33 25.88
CA ILE A 569 11.41 10.38 26.53
C ILE A 569 10.40 9.90 25.48
N PRO A 570 10.31 8.58 25.17
CA PRO A 570 11.13 7.50 25.75
C PRO A 570 12.58 7.55 25.30
N ALA A 571 13.48 7.08 26.17
CA ALA A 571 14.89 6.93 25.88
C ALA A 571 15.19 5.51 25.33
N SER A 572 16.04 5.40 24.33
CA SER A 572 16.49 4.09 23.82
C SER A 572 17.86 3.68 24.32
N GLU A 573 18.83 4.60 24.27
CA GLU A 573 20.20 4.34 24.70
C GLU A 573 20.70 5.36 25.73
N ARG A 574 20.36 6.62 25.50
CA ARG A 574 20.86 7.74 26.32
C ARG A 574 19.77 8.74 26.61
N MET A 575 19.86 9.38 27.74
CA MET A 575 18.98 10.43 28.22
C MET A 575 19.83 11.61 28.70
N ILE A 576 19.37 12.83 28.42
CA ILE A 576 20.04 14.05 28.81
C ILE A 576 19.23 14.71 29.92
N VAL A 577 19.88 15.00 31.05
CA VAL A 577 19.32 15.81 32.12
C VAL A 577 19.96 17.19 32.01
N THR A 578 19.17 18.22 31.73
CA THR A 578 19.64 19.61 31.64
C THR A 578 19.04 20.42 32.77
N ARG A 579 19.88 21.27 33.38
CA ARG A 579 19.49 22.15 34.49
C ARG A 579 19.79 23.60 34.10
N ARG A 580 18.88 24.53 34.47
CA ARG A 580 19.10 25.97 34.32
C ARG A 580 18.80 26.69 35.62
N GLY A 581 19.56 27.72 35.95
CA GLY A 581 19.27 28.68 37.01
C GLY A 581 19.68 28.29 38.43
N ILE A 582 20.17 27.07 38.66
CA ILE A 582 20.54 26.60 40.01
C ILE A 582 22.07 26.76 40.17
N GLY A 583 22.50 27.56 41.14
CA GLY A 583 23.94 27.74 41.43
C GLY A 583 24.67 26.46 41.81
N GLU A 584 26.02 26.51 41.97
CA GLU A 584 26.86 25.38 42.35
C GLU A 584 26.45 24.77 43.70
N ARG A 585 25.55 23.78 43.67
CA ARG A 585 25.11 23.03 44.85
C ARG A 585 25.14 21.54 44.56
N GLU A 586 25.64 20.75 45.52
CA GLU A 586 25.67 19.30 45.44
C GLU A 586 24.27 18.71 45.50
N TYR A 587 23.96 17.76 44.62
CA TYR A 587 22.71 17.02 44.62
C TYR A 587 22.93 15.54 44.29
N THR A 588 21.99 14.71 44.69
CA THR A 588 21.97 13.28 44.39
C THR A 588 20.92 12.99 43.35
N MET A 589 21.31 12.29 42.30
CA MET A 589 20.38 11.73 41.31
C MET A 589 20.23 10.24 41.49
N THR A 590 19.01 9.72 41.55
CA THR A 590 18.77 8.27 41.65
C THR A 590 17.69 7.87 40.65
N ILE A 591 17.95 6.80 39.90
CA ILE A 591 16.94 6.18 39.03
C ILE A 591 16.30 5.00 39.78
N TYR A 592 14.96 4.98 39.76
CA TYR A 592 14.14 3.91 40.32
C TYR A 592 13.38 3.18 39.21
N ASP A 593 13.20 1.88 39.36
CA ASP A 593 12.29 1.09 38.52
C ASP A 593 10.83 1.29 38.94
N SER A 594 9.90 0.72 38.18
CA SER A 594 8.45 0.79 38.44
C SER A 594 8.00 0.16 39.78
N ARG A 595 8.87 -0.60 40.44
CA ARG A 595 8.64 -1.23 41.76
C ARG A 595 9.21 -0.39 42.90
N GLY A 596 9.87 0.73 42.57
CA GLY A 596 10.52 1.62 43.55
C GLY A 596 11.93 1.14 43.98
N ALA A 597 12.54 0.19 43.27
CA ALA A 597 13.90 -0.22 43.53
C ALA A 597 14.90 0.77 42.89
N ALA A 598 15.86 1.25 43.68
CA ALA A 598 16.94 2.11 43.19
C ALA A 598 17.89 1.30 42.29
N LEU A 599 18.06 1.75 41.06
CA LEU A 599 18.91 1.09 40.07
C LEU A 599 20.31 1.70 40.00
N ARG A 600 20.40 3.02 40.10
CA ARG A 600 21.65 3.74 40.04
C ARG A 600 21.55 5.09 40.75
N THR A 601 22.59 5.47 41.48
CA THR A 601 22.70 6.75 42.17
C THR A 601 24.02 7.42 41.81
N TRP A 602 23.95 8.73 41.56
CA TRP A 602 25.10 9.61 41.38
C TRP A 602 25.07 10.69 42.48
N THR A 603 26.19 10.93 43.11
CA THR A 603 26.45 12.03 44.03
C THR A 603 27.40 13.01 43.36
N ASP A 604 27.33 14.28 43.68
CA ASP A 604 28.12 15.37 43.11
C ASP A 604 27.97 15.57 41.58
N ALA A 605 26.83 15.26 41.05
CA ALA A 605 26.58 15.41 39.61
C ALA A 605 26.41 16.88 39.25
N MET A 606 27.43 17.52 38.70
CA MET A 606 27.35 18.86 38.10
C MET A 606 26.79 18.76 36.69
N CYS A 607 25.54 19.19 36.48
CA CYS A 607 24.86 19.12 35.18
C CYS A 607 24.49 20.50 34.61
N GLU A 608 25.36 21.51 34.73
CA GLU A 608 25.06 22.85 34.18
C GLU A 608 24.88 22.88 32.65
N SER A 609 25.58 21.99 31.94
CA SER A 609 25.51 21.89 30.48
C SER A 609 24.81 20.62 29.94
N GLY A 610 24.24 19.81 30.85
CA GLY A 610 23.56 18.55 30.51
C GLY A 610 24.36 17.31 30.90
N CYS A 611 23.82 16.47 31.81
CA CYS A 611 24.33 15.14 32.11
C CYS A 611 23.75 14.12 31.15
N VAL A 612 24.62 13.34 30.51
CA VAL A 612 24.20 12.20 29.70
C VAL A 612 24.13 10.96 30.58
N ILE A 613 22.94 10.39 30.70
CA ILE A 613 22.71 9.14 31.41
C ILE A 613 22.56 8.02 30.37
N ASP A 614 23.42 7.02 30.45
CA ASP A 614 23.33 5.81 29.67
C ASP A 614 22.27 4.89 30.29
N VAL A 615 21.21 4.63 29.53
CA VAL A 615 20.09 3.73 29.90
C VAL A 615 20.07 2.48 29.02
N SER A 616 21.11 2.24 28.21
CA SER A 616 21.21 1.12 27.26
C SER A 616 21.10 -0.26 27.92
N SER A 617 21.39 -0.38 29.18
CA SER A 617 21.27 -1.63 29.95
C SER A 617 19.91 -1.84 30.62
N TYR A 618 19.02 -0.83 30.60
CA TYR A 618 17.72 -0.94 31.28
C TYR A 618 16.70 -1.62 30.38
N PRO A 619 15.86 -2.55 30.87
CA PRO A 619 14.74 -3.12 30.12
C PRO A 619 13.74 -2.07 29.65
N SER A 620 12.94 -2.39 28.63
CA SER A 620 11.78 -1.55 28.28
C SER A 620 10.83 -1.45 29.47
N GLY A 621 10.46 -0.23 29.84
CA GLY A 621 9.60 0.01 30.99
C GLY A 621 9.56 1.47 31.45
N ALA A 622 8.77 1.71 32.50
CA ALA A 622 8.66 3.01 33.16
C ALA A 622 9.68 3.12 34.31
N TYR A 623 10.28 4.27 34.42
CA TYR A 623 11.30 4.61 35.43
C TYR A 623 11.05 5.99 36.03
N MET A 624 11.66 6.25 37.17
CA MET A 624 11.60 7.55 37.83
C MET A 624 13.00 8.05 38.10
N LEU A 625 13.37 9.22 37.60
CA LEU A 625 14.57 9.95 38.03
C LEU A 625 14.19 10.82 39.21
N VAL A 626 14.86 10.64 40.32
CA VAL A 626 14.69 11.42 41.55
C VAL A 626 15.95 12.23 41.79
N LEU A 627 15.80 13.55 41.88
CA LEU A 627 16.88 14.45 42.33
C LEU A 627 16.58 14.91 43.74
N THR A 628 17.54 14.76 44.61
CA THR A 628 17.45 15.22 46.00
C THR A 628 18.48 16.30 46.23
N PHE A 629 18.03 17.42 46.76
CA PHE A 629 18.80 18.60 47.07
C PHE A 629 18.38 19.13 48.43
N GLY A 630 19.23 18.96 49.45
CA GLY A 630 18.85 19.28 50.83
C GLY A 630 17.55 18.61 51.24
N SER A 631 16.52 19.39 51.57
CA SER A 631 15.17 18.91 51.87
C SER A 631 14.25 18.84 50.64
N SER A 632 14.69 19.31 49.47
CA SER A 632 13.90 19.33 48.24
C SER A 632 14.09 18.04 47.46
N VAL A 633 12.98 17.46 46.94
CA VAL A 633 12.98 16.25 46.14
C VAL A 633 12.19 16.50 44.86
N THR A 634 12.85 16.42 43.73
CA THR A 634 12.22 16.51 42.40
C THR A 634 12.15 15.12 41.76
N ARG A 635 11.00 14.76 41.19
CA ARG A 635 10.73 13.48 40.54
C ARG A 635 10.34 13.70 39.09
N LEU A 636 11.06 13.05 38.17
CA LEU A 636 10.83 13.10 36.73
C LEU A 636 10.59 11.68 36.21
N PRO A 637 9.38 11.34 35.78
CA PRO A 637 9.11 10.05 35.16
C PRO A 637 9.70 9.99 33.76
N PHE A 638 10.21 8.82 33.37
CA PHE A 638 10.65 8.55 32.01
C PHE A 638 10.41 7.08 31.62
N ALA A 639 10.39 6.82 30.33
CA ALA A 639 10.27 5.47 29.79
C ALA A 639 11.54 5.10 29.03
N VAL A 640 11.90 3.82 29.07
CA VAL A 640 12.91 3.20 28.21
C VAL A 640 12.20 2.30 27.21
N THR A 641 12.55 2.41 25.93
CA THR A 641 12.05 1.52 24.87
C THR A 641 13.23 0.85 24.18
N ARG A 642 13.12 -0.47 23.97
CA ARG A 642 14.04 -1.23 23.14
C ARG A 642 13.33 -1.52 21.82
N GLY A 643 14.00 -1.26 20.72
CA GLY A 643 13.56 -1.80 19.45
C GLY A 643 13.74 -3.32 19.48
N GLU A 644 12.67 -4.07 19.28
CA GLU A 644 12.73 -5.49 18.92
C GLU A 644 13.14 -5.65 17.46
#